data_2c09a7b9396d51871e2243e9c73a3a2c
#
_entry.id   2c09a7b9396d51871e2243e9c73a3a2c
#
_cell.length_a   1.000
_cell.length_b   1.000
_cell.length_c   1.000
_cell.angle_alpha   90.00
_cell.angle_beta   90.00
_cell.angle_gamma   90.00
#
_symmetry.space_group_name_H-M   'P 1'
#
loop_
_entity.id
_entity.type
_entity.pdbx_description
1 polymer ?
#
loop_
_entity_poly.entity_id
_entity_poly.type
_entity_poly.pdbx_seq_one_letter_code
_entity_poly.pdbx_strand_id
1 'polypeptide(L)'
;FGTSNQTKVKGVRATGSPTVVGVTVTKSLTNGVTRQITDTTVDQVRVILDFPQLQKITSKGDQLGSKVKLKIKVQYNNGGYTTLITDTVKGRTTDLYQRSYLIDLTGSFPVDIRVTRETADSTDTNEVNTFSWNSYIELKDDNLTYLDSAYTSLKLDSKQFSTVPERAFRIRGIKVRIPSSQGASGISGSYNQSGFRVTVDSTSHGFVAGDSFVFTPNAGATPTGSYTVIANTVTADQFQFDVSVSQTVAGSPTCTLTPTCSVDSTTGRIIYPSGYVFDGTMGAAVWTTCPAMILLDLMTNKRYGFGTHIAPDQSTDAKLYENIDLFSFFNASKFANELVDDGRGGEEARFSCNVSIQSSSEAFKLINELAGVMRCMPIWSAGSISLTQDKPKDPSYLFNLSNVTEEGFSYSGSDLKTRSTIINVSYLNMETREIDYETVGDDVTGDNPNQDDIDRQAKYGIVVKNIKAFATTSPSQARRLARAVLFSQERESEVVSFSTSIDTGVIVRPGSIIEIADPVRSGLRRGGKVKSATTSAITIDDITSVNLQTSTLGSNPKLSVILPDGTMETKTVSTLEGAVFTVSGTYSQTPNANTVWLFQNDDVQSQLFRVVSVSESDGAVYNITALSYVSNKYDAIEVNETIEDRSITILNNPVNPPTNLKAVEKIVAINNKAVSKI
;
A
#
# COMPACT_ATOMS: atom_id res chain seq x y z
N PHE A 1 15.92 4.05 8.92
CA PHE A 1 14.55 3.55 8.99
C PHE A 1 13.86 4.23 10.18
N GLY A 2 12.57 4.61 10.06
CA GLY A 2 11.81 5.31 11.09
C GLY A 2 11.52 4.47 12.34
N THR A 3 12.54 4.07 13.07
CA THR A 3 12.44 3.27 14.30
C THR A 3 12.97 4.06 15.48
N SER A 4 12.60 3.67 16.71
CA SER A 4 13.10 4.26 17.95
C SER A 4 14.62 4.02 18.18
N ASN A 5 15.20 3.00 17.53
CA ASN A 5 16.62 2.66 17.60
C ASN A 5 17.33 2.97 16.29
N GLN A 6 17.55 4.26 16.02
CA GLN A 6 18.27 4.69 14.83
C GLN A 6 19.78 4.76 15.09
N THR A 7 20.58 4.28 14.12
CA THR A 7 22.02 4.49 14.14
C THR A 7 22.35 5.92 13.71
N LYS A 8 23.37 6.50 14.32
CA LYS A 8 23.88 7.85 13.96
C LYS A 8 24.13 7.97 12.46
N VAL A 9 23.81 9.11 11.87
CA VAL A 9 24.15 9.44 10.48
C VAL A 9 25.67 9.64 10.37
N LYS A 10 26.34 8.72 9.66
CA LYS A 10 27.78 8.86 9.44
C LYS A 10 28.08 10.03 8.51
N GLY A 11 29.01 10.89 8.92
CA GLY A 11 29.53 11.99 8.09
C GLY A 11 28.78 13.30 8.15
N VAL A 12 27.69 13.40 8.90
CA VAL A 12 27.05 14.66 9.26
C VAL A 12 27.59 15.08 10.63
N ARG A 13 28.29 16.20 10.66
CA ARG A 13 28.93 16.74 11.87
C ARG A 13 28.33 18.10 12.18
N ALA A 14 28.17 18.39 13.46
CA ALA A 14 27.87 19.75 13.87
C ALA A 14 29.06 20.65 13.49
N THR A 15 28.79 21.78 12.87
CA THR A 15 29.80 22.80 12.59
C THR A 15 29.87 23.73 13.78
N GLY A 16 30.97 23.69 14.50
CA GLY A 16 31.26 24.70 15.52
C GLY A 16 31.73 26.00 14.87
N SER A 17 31.65 27.09 15.62
CA SER A 17 32.25 28.36 15.21
C SER A 17 33.78 28.30 15.34
N PRO A 18 34.54 28.88 14.41
CA PRO A 18 35.99 28.91 14.51
C PRO A 18 36.45 29.79 15.68
N THR A 19 37.32 29.22 16.54
CA THR A 19 38.00 29.96 17.57
C THR A 19 39.34 30.46 17.02
N VAL A 20 39.51 31.77 16.96
CA VAL A 20 40.71 32.40 16.39
C VAL A 20 41.92 32.19 17.32
N VAL A 21 43.03 31.73 16.75
CA VAL A 21 44.33 31.61 17.41
C VAL A 21 45.25 32.75 16.97
N GLY A 22 45.38 32.99 15.66
CA GLY A 22 46.08 34.09 15.03
C GLY A 22 47.60 34.20 15.34
N VAL A 23 48.26 33.08 15.69
CA VAL A 23 49.65 33.09 16.14
C VAL A 23 50.58 32.46 15.10
N THR A 24 51.65 33.18 14.74
CA THR A 24 52.70 32.65 13.87
C THR A 24 53.50 31.57 14.61
N VAL A 25 53.69 30.42 13.93
CA VAL A 25 54.44 29.26 14.48
C VAL A 25 55.87 29.29 13.99
N THR A 26 56.78 29.70 14.88
CA THR A 26 58.21 29.78 14.59
C THR A 26 59.00 28.63 15.22
N LYS A 27 60.18 28.31 14.68
CA LYS A 27 61.05 27.30 15.24
C LYS A 27 61.65 27.70 16.59
N SER A 28 61.78 28.99 16.84
CA SER A 28 62.20 29.55 18.12
C SER A 28 61.22 29.30 19.26
N LEU A 29 59.95 29.07 18.95
CA LEU A 29 58.96 28.60 19.92
C LEU A 29 59.18 27.11 20.21
N THR A 30 60.14 26.80 21.10
CA THR A 30 60.52 25.39 21.42
C THR A 30 59.33 24.51 21.79
N ASN A 31 58.34 25.10 22.44
CA ASN A 31 57.08 24.41 22.80
C ASN A 31 55.96 24.58 21.78
N GLY A 32 56.21 25.25 20.64
CA GLY A 32 55.16 25.54 19.66
C GLY A 32 53.99 26.40 20.22
N VAL A 33 52.89 26.44 19.49
CA VAL A 33 51.63 27.09 19.90
C VAL A 33 50.67 26.05 20.42
N THR A 34 50.15 26.21 21.63
CA THR A 34 49.25 25.25 22.29
C THR A 34 47.89 25.89 22.53
N ARG A 35 46.83 25.09 22.35
CA ARG A 35 45.46 25.41 22.77
C ARG A 35 44.88 24.24 23.52
N GLN A 36 44.17 24.52 24.60
CA GLN A 36 43.53 23.52 25.45
C GLN A 36 42.04 23.46 25.15
N ILE A 37 41.56 22.23 25.00
CA ILE A 37 40.14 21.88 24.86
C ILE A 37 39.70 21.30 26.21
N THR A 38 38.74 21.96 26.84
CA THR A 38 38.21 21.56 28.16
C THR A 38 36.83 20.92 28.08
N ASP A 39 36.09 21.18 27.00
CA ASP A 39 34.75 20.65 26.81
C ASP A 39 34.82 19.14 26.47
N THR A 40 34.37 18.33 27.42
CA THR A 40 34.37 16.85 27.33
C THR A 40 33.42 16.30 26.29
N THR A 41 32.58 17.13 25.69
CA THR A 41 31.62 16.71 24.63
C THR A 41 32.17 16.83 23.22
N VAL A 42 33.40 17.36 23.06
CA VAL A 42 34.06 17.51 21.76
C VAL A 42 34.67 16.18 21.31
N ASP A 43 34.24 15.67 20.16
CA ASP A 43 34.77 14.44 19.59
C ASP A 43 35.96 14.66 18.67
N GLN A 44 36.03 15.82 18.01
CA GLN A 44 37.10 16.14 17.04
C GLN A 44 37.44 17.62 17.06
N VAL A 45 38.66 17.92 16.63
CA VAL A 45 39.08 19.31 16.43
C VAL A 45 39.66 19.47 15.02
N ARG A 46 39.21 20.50 14.32
CA ARG A 46 39.79 20.92 13.05
C ARG A 46 40.74 22.08 13.27
N VAL A 47 42.01 21.83 13.04
CA VAL A 47 43.06 22.85 13.10
C VAL A 47 43.21 23.47 11.70
N ILE A 48 43.18 24.82 11.63
CA ILE A 48 43.32 25.57 10.36
C ILE A 48 44.63 26.40 10.44
N LEU A 49 45.51 26.11 9.50
CA LEU A 49 46.79 26.78 9.36
C LEU A 49 46.82 27.63 8.10
N ASP A 50 47.35 28.87 8.25
CA ASP A 50 47.52 29.82 7.17
C ASP A 50 48.97 29.89 6.73
N PHE A 51 49.20 29.83 5.45
CA PHE A 51 50.48 30.01 4.79
C PHE A 51 50.34 31.25 3.88
N PRO A 52 50.72 32.45 4.35
CA PRO A 52 50.54 33.68 3.58
C PRO A 52 51.22 33.60 2.20
N GLN A 53 52.42 33.05 2.16
CA GLN A 53 53.18 32.80 0.96
C GLN A 53 54.07 31.55 1.14
N LEU A 54 54.34 30.84 0.06
CA LEU A 54 55.31 29.75 -0.01
C LEU A 54 56.13 29.92 -1.28
N GLN A 55 57.24 30.66 -1.20
CA GLN A 55 58.10 30.96 -2.35
C GLN A 55 59.53 31.21 -1.98
N LYS A 56 60.40 31.05 -2.95
CA LYS A 56 61.82 31.44 -2.91
C LYS A 56 62.13 32.20 -4.21
N ILE A 57 62.69 33.38 -4.09
CA ILE A 57 63.10 34.17 -5.26
C ILE A 57 64.58 33.98 -5.44
N THR A 58 65.00 33.60 -6.63
CA THR A 58 66.44 33.41 -6.95
C THR A 58 67.07 34.79 -7.21
N SER A 59 68.44 34.83 -7.18
CA SER A 59 69.21 36.06 -7.53
C SER A 59 68.94 36.54 -8.98
N LYS A 60 68.34 35.69 -9.81
CA LYS A 60 67.96 36.04 -11.18
C LYS A 60 66.48 36.47 -11.29
N GLY A 61 65.78 36.54 -10.17
CA GLY A 61 64.34 36.91 -10.17
C GLY A 61 63.40 35.76 -10.40
N ASP A 62 63.86 34.51 -10.61
CA ASP A 62 62.97 33.38 -10.79
C ASP A 62 62.26 33.01 -9.50
N GLN A 63 60.98 32.75 -9.57
CA GLN A 63 60.16 32.31 -8.47
C GLN A 63 60.13 30.78 -8.35
N LEU A 64 60.69 30.24 -7.28
CA LEU A 64 60.70 28.84 -6.93
C LEU A 64 59.73 28.54 -5.79
N GLY A 65 59.35 27.27 -5.63
CA GLY A 65 58.59 26.81 -4.48
C GLY A 65 59.42 26.75 -3.20
N SER A 66 58.80 26.97 -2.06
CA SER A 66 59.40 26.71 -0.74
C SER A 66 58.64 25.59 -0.02
N LYS A 67 59.19 25.15 1.12
CA LYS A 67 58.59 24.05 1.93
C LYS A 67 58.73 24.37 3.41
N VAL A 68 57.76 23.91 4.18
CA VAL A 68 57.82 23.96 5.65
C VAL A 68 57.29 22.64 6.21
N LYS A 69 58.02 22.07 7.15
CA LYS A 69 57.64 20.86 7.89
C LYS A 69 57.09 21.26 9.26
N LEU A 70 55.95 20.72 9.58
CA LEU A 70 55.24 20.96 10.85
C LEU A 70 54.87 19.62 11.51
N LYS A 71 54.56 19.70 12.81
CA LYS A 71 53.96 18.59 13.56
C LYS A 71 52.78 19.13 14.37
N ILE A 72 51.75 18.30 14.45
CA ILE A 72 50.65 18.53 15.38
C ILE A 72 50.70 17.40 16.41
N LYS A 73 50.76 17.83 17.68
CA LYS A 73 50.90 16.93 18.83
C LYS A 73 49.67 17.11 19.71
N VAL A 74 49.26 16.04 20.36
CA VAL A 74 48.13 16.07 21.32
C VAL A 74 48.60 15.49 22.65
N GLN A 75 48.13 16.07 23.74
CA GLN A 75 48.30 15.61 25.09
C GLN A 75 46.92 15.47 25.74
N TYR A 76 46.66 14.30 26.33
CA TYR A 76 45.46 14.02 27.07
C TYR A 76 45.73 14.05 28.57
N ASN A 77 44.88 14.71 29.32
CA ASN A 77 44.88 14.76 30.78
C ASN A 77 46.31 14.97 31.39
N ASN A 78 47.08 15.89 30.81
CA ASN A 78 48.47 16.20 31.20
C ASN A 78 49.47 15.01 31.13
N GLY A 79 49.14 13.96 30.38
CA GLY A 79 49.93 12.73 30.32
C GLY A 79 51.15 12.75 29.38
N GLY A 80 51.43 13.84 28.70
CA GLY A 80 52.53 13.97 27.75
C GLY A 80 52.10 14.08 26.29
N TYR A 81 52.93 14.73 25.46
CA TYR A 81 52.58 15.01 24.04
C TYR A 81 52.94 13.86 23.14
N THR A 82 51.94 13.42 22.40
CA THR A 82 52.07 12.40 21.29
C THR A 82 51.94 13.12 19.95
N THR A 83 52.82 12.83 18.99
CA THR A 83 52.72 13.37 17.64
C THR A 83 51.66 12.60 16.85
N LEU A 84 50.60 13.25 16.45
CA LEU A 84 49.55 12.66 15.61
C LEU A 84 49.79 12.91 14.12
N ILE A 85 50.22 14.10 13.75
CA ILE A 85 50.38 14.52 12.36
C ILE A 85 51.79 15.07 12.18
N THR A 86 52.47 14.62 11.14
CA THR A 86 53.69 15.18 10.60
C THR A 86 53.45 15.47 9.13
N ASP A 87 53.55 16.71 8.73
CA ASP A 87 53.33 17.14 7.37
C ASP A 87 54.42 18.07 6.85
N THR A 88 54.69 17.99 5.53
CA THR A 88 55.57 18.90 4.83
C THR A 88 54.81 19.60 3.74
N VAL A 89 54.37 20.82 4.00
CA VAL A 89 53.68 21.65 3.04
C VAL A 89 54.69 22.21 2.05
N LYS A 90 54.49 21.93 0.77
CA LYS A 90 55.32 22.39 -0.34
C LYS A 90 54.48 23.13 -1.34
N GLY A 91 54.93 24.24 -1.83
CA GLY A 91 54.16 24.99 -2.83
C GLY A 91 54.95 26.16 -3.40
N ARG A 92 54.38 26.76 -4.43
CA ARG A 92 54.80 28.03 -5.00
C ARG A 92 53.57 28.93 -5.09
N THR A 93 53.37 29.75 -4.07
CA THR A 93 52.21 30.64 -4.03
C THR A 93 52.61 31.99 -3.43
N THR A 94 52.06 33.06 -3.99
CA THR A 94 52.12 34.42 -3.49
C THR A 94 50.87 34.81 -2.72
N ASP A 95 49.82 33.98 -2.84
CA ASP A 95 48.55 34.19 -2.21
C ASP A 95 48.42 33.32 -0.96
N LEU A 96 47.49 33.68 -0.10
CA LEU A 96 47.14 32.93 1.11
C LEU A 96 46.68 31.52 0.76
N TYR A 97 47.40 30.54 1.28
CA TYR A 97 47.03 29.13 1.22
C TYR A 97 46.65 28.65 2.61
N GLN A 98 45.42 28.14 2.75
CA GLN A 98 44.92 27.53 3.97
C GLN A 98 44.96 26.01 3.90
N ARG A 99 45.37 25.39 5.01
CA ARG A 99 45.33 23.92 5.15
C ARG A 99 44.70 23.54 6.48
N SER A 100 43.75 22.61 6.43
CA SER A 100 43.07 22.12 7.62
C SER A 100 43.47 20.68 7.94
N TYR A 101 43.58 20.39 9.24
CA TYR A 101 43.85 19.06 9.78
C TYR A 101 42.77 18.71 10.77
N LEU A 102 42.16 17.51 10.58
CA LEU A 102 41.15 16.97 11.46
C LEU A 102 41.80 15.99 12.43
N ILE A 103 41.50 16.14 13.71
CA ILE A 103 42.07 15.39 14.82
C ILE A 103 40.92 14.75 15.59
N ASP A 104 40.90 13.43 15.67
CA ASP A 104 39.94 12.69 16.51
C ASP A 104 40.45 12.69 17.95
N LEU A 105 39.59 13.06 18.88
CA LEU A 105 39.91 13.07 20.30
C LEU A 105 39.46 11.75 20.93
N THR A 106 40.45 10.91 21.29
CA THR A 106 40.18 9.55 21.79
C THR A 106 40.55 9.34 23.26
N GLY A 107 41.11 10.35 23.90
CA GLY A 107 41.58 10.25 25.28
C GLY A 107 40.79 11.11 26.26
N SER A 108 41.24 11.11 27.54
CA SER A 108 40.60 11.88 28.62
C SER A 108 40.94 13.36 28.54
N PHE A 109 40.00 14.22 28.91
CA PHE A 109 40.14 15.65 28.95
C PHE A 109 40.82 16.13 30.26
N PRO A 110 41.43 17.35 30.29
CA PRO A 110 41.55 18.27 29.16
C PRO A 110 42.51 17.80 28.08
N VAL A 111 42.30 18.27 26.83
CA VAL A 111 43.14 17.91 25.68
C VAL A 111 43.90 19.17 25.21
N ASP A 112 45.23 19.08 25.21
CA ASP A 112 46.06 20.12 24.62
C ASP A 112 46.47 19.77 23.21
N ILE A 113 46.18 20.65 22.27
CA ILE A 113 46.63 20.55 20.87
C ILE A 113 47.80 21.50 20.69
N ARG A 114 48.92 20.99 20.21
CA ARG A 114 50.13 21.75 20.00
C ARG A 114 50.60 21.70 18.56
N VAL A 115 50.78 22.85 17.94
CA VAL A 115 51.35 22.96 16.60
C VAL A 115 52.80 23.43 16.71
N THR A 116 53.71 22.66 16.12
CA THR A 116 55.16 22.97 16.15
C THR A 116 55.72 23.03 14.74
N ARG A 117 56.69 23.93 14.54
CA ARG A 117 57.48 24.07 13.31
C ARG A 117 58.75 23.24 13.43
N GLU A 118 59.05 22.40 12.45
CA GLU A 118 60.26 21.55 12.39
C GLU A 118 61.36 22.20 11.50
N THR A 119 60.95 22.82 10.40
CA THR A 119 61.88 23.57 9.51
C THR A 119 62.37 24.81 10.23
N ALA A 120 63.67 25.14 10.14
CA ALA A 120 64.21 26.38 10.65
C ALA A 120 63.52 27.61 10.07
N ASP A 121 63.42 28.66 10.82
CA ASP A 121 62.88 29.92 10.31
C ASP A 121 63.87 30.45 9.25
N SER A 122 63.34 30.92 8.12
CA SER A 122 64.15 31.47 7.04
C SER A 122 64.86 32.75 7.51
N THR A 123 66.18 32.81 7.33
CA THR A 123 66.98 34.01 7.46
C THR A 123 67.23 34.67 6.10
N ASP A 124 66.86 33.99 5.00
CA ASP A 124 66.91 34.53 3.64
C ASP A 124 65.68 35.37 3.36
N THR A 125 65.84 36.66 3.10
CA THR A 125 64.75 37.59 2.77
C THR A 125 64.05 37.23 1.48
N ASN A 126 64.67 36.43 0.64
CA ASN A 126 64.10 35.94 -0.63
C ASN A 126 63.32 34.62 -0.47
N GLU A 127 63.31 33.99 0.72
CA GLU A 127 62.55 32.79 0.99
C GLU A 127 61.45 33.00 2.03
N VAL A 128 60.19 32.94 1.61
CA VAL A 128 59.04 33.04 2.49
C VAL A 128 58.42 31.65 2.68
N ASN A 129 58.43 31.17 3.92
CA ASN A 129 57.81 29.88 4.30
C ASN A 129 57.20 29.96 5.71
N THR A 130 56.75 31.15 6.09
CA THR A 130 56.07 31.36 7.37
C THR A 130 54.69 30.74 7.35
N PHE A 131 54.21 30.31 8.51
CA PHE A 131 52.81 29.92 8.69
C PHE A 131 52.33 30.30 10.08
N SER A 132 51.03 30.46 10.20
CA SER A 132 50.35 30.73 11.46
C SER A 132 49.28 29.74 11.76
N TRP A 133 48.99 29.49 13.02
CA TRP A 133 47.77 28.80 13.42
C TRP A 133 46.66 29.87 13.44
N ASN A 134 45.81 29.81 12.38
CA ASN A 134 44.75 30.77 12.20
C ASN A 134 43.63 30.57 13.23
N SER A 135 43.07 29.36 13.25
CA SER A 135 41.93 29.06 14.11
C SER A 135 41.80 27.53 14.32
N TYR A 136 40.95 27.16 15.24
CA TYR A 136 40.49 25.79 15.37
C TYR A 136 38.96 25.76 15.51
N ILE A 137 38.35 24.63 15.16
CA ILE A 137 36.93 24.40 15.28
C ILE A 137 36.73 23.13 16.09
N GLU A 138 35.98 23.24 17.18
CA GLU A 138 35.53 22.10 17.98
C GLU A 138 34.32 21.49 17.30
N LEU A 139 34.40 20.19 17.07
CA LEU A 139 33.36 19.40 16.37
C LEU A 139 32.77 18.38 17.34
N LYS A 140 31.47 18.47 17.54
CA LYS A 140 30.70 17.50 18.32
C LYS A 140 29.94 16.62 17.36
N ASP A 141 30.03 15.32 17.53
CA ASP A 141 29.18 14.37 16.80
C ASP A 141 27.83 14.31 17.52
N ASP A 142 26.96 15.27 17.27
CA ASP A 142 25.61 15.23 17.77
C ASP A 142 24.93 13.95 17.31
N ASN A 143 24.26 13.31 18.24
CA ASN A 143 23.47 12.12 17.98
C ASN A 143 22.16 12.54 17.30
N LEU A 144 22.25 12.97 16.05
CA LEU A 144 21.07 13.35 15.28
C LEU A 144 20.25 12.10 14.99
N THR A 145 19.30 11.83 15.85
CA THR A 145 18.29 10.80 15.67
C THR A 145 16.93 11.49 15.54
N TYR A 146 16.17 11.02 14.57
CA TYR A 146 14.81 11.47 14.32
C TYR A 146 13.88 10.29 14.58
N LEU A 147 13.41 10.19 15.83
CA LEU A 147 12.52 9.11 16.24
C LEU A 147 11.32 9.01 15.30
N ASP A 148 10.97 7.80 14.91
CA ASP A 148 9.84 7.49 14.05
C ASP A 148 9.85 8.17 12.67
N SER A 149 11.03 8.65 12.23
CA SER A 149 11.21 9.28 10.91
C SER A 149 12.31 8.57 10.13
N ALA A 150 12.05 8.23 8.87
CA ALA A 150 13.07 7.73 7.97
C ALA A 150 13.81 8.91 7.33
N TYR A 151 15.13 8.86 7.30
CA TYR A 151 15.95 9.87 6.66
C TYR A 151 17.10 9.26 5.87
N THR A 152 17.56 10.00 4.87
CA THR A 152 18.73 9.65 4.06
C THR A 152 19.69 10.81 4.03
N SER A 153 20.96 10.53 4.29
CA SER A 153 22.06 11.49 4.17
C SER A 153 22.84 11.23 2.89
N LEU A 154 23.10 12.28 2.12
CA LEU A 154 23.87 12.22 0.89
C LEU A 154 25.11 13.12 1.03
N LYS A 155 26.28 12.57 0.69
CA LYS A 155 27.52 13.33 0.60
C LYS A 155 27.91 13.44 -0.88
N LEU A 156 27.96 14.68 -1.38
CA LEU A 156 28.31 14.98 -2.77
C LEU A 156 29.72 15.58 -2.80
N ASP A 157 30.53 15.16 -3.78
CA ASP A 157 31.84 15.74 -4.04
C ASP A 157 31.67 16.91 -5.01
N SER A 158 31.97 18.12 -4.55
CA SER A 158 31.91 19.34 -5.35
C SER A 158 32.86 19.37 -6.55
N LYS A 159 33.86 18.47 -6.60
CA LYS A 159 34.72 18.32 -7.76
C LYS A 159 34.05 17.57 -8.91
N GLN A 160 33.07 16.72 -8.61
CA GLN A 160 32.34 15.93 -9.60
C GLN A 160 31.00 16.56 -9.98
N PHE A 161 30.40 17.32 -9.09
CA PHE A 161 29.08 17.93 -9.27
C PHE A 161 29.17 19.45 -9.07
N SER A 162 28.90 20.21 -10.10
CA SER A 162 28.81 21.67 -10.03
C SER A 162 27.54 22.16 -9.30
N THR A 163 26.48 21.37 -9.35
CA THR A 163 25.19 21.61 -8.68
C THR A 163 24.73 20.34 -7.97
N VAL A 164 23.81 20.48 -7.03
CA VAL A 164 23.17 19.32 -6.41
C VAL A 164 22.26 18.64 -7.45
N PRO A 165 22.56 17.38 -7.89
CA PRO A 165 21.77 16.72 -8.90
C PRO A 165 20.31 16.50 -8.41
N GLU A 166 19.38 16.52 -9.34
CA GLU A 166 18.01 16.08 -9.07
C GLU A 166 18.00 14.62 -8.63
N ARG A 167 17.16 14.31 -7.66
CA ARG A 167 17.10 12.97 -7.07
C ARG A 167 15.68 12.61 -6.68
N ALA A 168 15.31 11.38 -6.93
CA ALA A 168 14.07 10.77 -6.48
C ALA A 168 14.36 9.57 -5.60
N PHE A 169 13.51 9.34 -4.61
CA PHE A 169 13.62 8.20 -3.71
C PHE A 169 12.37 7.35 -3.82
N ARG A 170 12.55 6.07 -4.09
CA ARG A 170 11.48 5.09 -3.93
C ARG A 170 11.48 4.62 -2.48
N ILE A 171 10.45 4.97 -1.74
CA ILE A 171 10.33 4.64 -0.32
C ILE A 171 9.13 3.72 -0.09
N ARG A 172 9.23 2.85 0.91
CA ARG A 172 8.07 2.20 1.51
C ARG A 172 7.47 3.17 2.50
N GLY A 173 6.14 3.32 2.45
CA GLY A 173 5.42 4.23 3.33
C GLY A 173 5.39 3.78 4.79
N ILE A 174 4.49 4.39 5.55
CA ILE A 174 4.29 4.12 6.97
C ILE A 174 3.84 2.67 7.15
N LYS A 175 4.31 2.04 8.23
CA LYS A 175 3.84 0.71 8.62
C LYS A 175 2.50 0.84 9.34
N VAL A 176 1.54 0.01 8.98
CA VAL A 176 0.21 -0.04 9.58
C VAL A 176 -0.09 -1.42 10.13
N ARG A 177 -0.94 -1.50 11.14
CA ARG A 177 -1.35 -2.79 11.71
C ARG A 177 -2.25 -3.54 10.75
N ILE A 178 -2.08 -4.85 10.70
CA ILE A 178 -2.89 -5.77 9.89
C ILE A 178 -3.52 -6.82 10.82
N PRO A 179 -4.54 -7.57 10.39
CA PRO A 179 -5.04 -8.71 11.14
C PRO A 179 -3.92 -9.70 11.49
N SER A 180 -3.87 -10.20 12.73
CA SER A 180 -2.69 -10.94 13.22
C SER A 180 -2.81 -12.44 13.10
N SER A 181 -3.88 -13.00 13.60
CA SER A 181 -4.05 -14.45 13.65
C SER A 181 -5.52 -14.83 13.68
N GLN A 182 -5.78 -16.07 13.35
CA GLN A 182 -7.09 -16.67 13.58
C GLN A 182 -7.32 -16.86 15.09
N GLY A 183 -8.51 -16.50 15.57
CA GLY A 183 -8.95 -16.91 16.90
C GLY A 183 -9.03 -18.44 17.01
N ALA A 184 -8.74 -18.92 18.13
CA ALA A 184 -8.80 -20.21 18.83
C ALA A 184 -9.06 -21.55 18.13
N SER A 185 -9.48 -21.66 16.91
CA SER A 185 -9.70 -22.94 16.24
C SER A 185 -8.65 -23.21 15.16
N GLY A 186 -7.55 -23.83 15.56
CA GLY A 186 -6.57 -24.38 14.62
C GLY A 186 -7.13 -25.58 13.86
N ILE A 187 -6.65 -25.76 12.64
CA ILE A 187 -6.92 -26.95 11.83
C ILE A 187 -6.11 -28.11 12.41
N SER A 188 -6.78 -29.24 12.72
CA SER A 188 -6.10 -30.42 13.22
C SER A 188 -5.50 -31.24 12.11
N GLY A 189 -4.32 -31.80 12.34
CA GLY A 189 -3.65 -32.70 11.40
C GLY A 189 -2.72 -33.67 12.12
N SER A 190 -2.10 -34.55 11.33
CA SER A 190 -0.94 -35.34 11.73
C SER A 190 0.25 -34.98 10.87
N TYR A 191 1.47 -35.29 11.35
CA TYR A 191 2.66 -34.93 10.62
C TYR A 191 3.80 -35.94 10.74
N ASN A 192 4.69 -35.91 9.76
CA ASN A 192 5.97 -36.60 9.81
C ASN A 192 7.09 -35.62 9.46
N GLN A 193 8.26 -35.79 10.05
CA GLN A 193 9.44 -35.01 9.68
C GLN A 193 10.59 -35.93 9.24
N SER A 194 11.21 -35.58 8.12
CA SER A 194 12.43 -36.24 7.62
C SER A 194 13.47 -35.16 7.27
N GLY A 195 14.54 -35.10 8.06
CA GLY A 195 15.51 -34.01 7.94
C GLY A 195 14.90 -32.65 8.29
N PHE A 196 14.99 -31.71 7.40
CA PHE A 196 14.40 -30.37 7.55
C PHE A 196 12.97 -30.26 7.01
N ARG A 197 12.44 -31.31 6.35
CA ARG A 197 11.14 -31.31 5.69
C ARG A 197 10.07 -31.93 6.58
N VAL A 198 8.99 -31.20 6.82
CA VAL A 198 7.79 -31.67 7.51
C VAL A 198 6.71 -31.89 6.46
N THR A 199 6.07 -33.05 6.51
CA THR A 199 4.87 -33.37 5.73
C THR A 199 3.70 -33.43 6.69
N VAL A 200 2.62 -32.71 6.38
CA VAL A 200 1.39 -32.65 7.16
C VAL A 200 0.28 -33.33 6.38
N ASP A 201 -0.47 -34.16 7.06
CA ASP A 201 -1.70 -34.78 6.60
C ASP A 201 -2.88 -34.18 7.38
N SER A 202 -3.79 -33.52 6.66
CA SER A 202 -4.96 -32.87 7.25
C SER A 202 -6.07 -32.79 6.19
N THR A 203 -7.17 -33.48 6.43
CA THR A 203 -8.27 -33.59 5.48
C THR A 203 -8.88 -32.24 5.14
N SER A 204 -8.95 -31.91 3.87
CA SER A 204 -9.55 -30.66 3.34
C SER A 204 -9.02 -29.41 4.02
N HIS A 205 -7.71 -29.35 4.27
CA HIS A 205 -7.07 -28.24 5.01
C HIS A 205 -7.21 -26.87 4.34
N GLY A 206 -7.45 -26.81 3.04
CA GLY A 206 -7.67 -25.57 2.28
C GLY A 206 -6.45 -24.67 2.09
N PHE A 207 -5.27 -25.03 2.59
CA PHE A 207 -4.04 -24.25 2.33
C PHE A 207 -3.61 -24.35 0.87
N VAL A 208 -3.04 -23.25 0.37
CA VAL A 208 -2.38 -23.18 -0.93
C VAL A 208 -0.90 -22.85 -0.79
N ALA A 209 -0.12 -23.02 -1.85
CA ALA A 209 1.30 -22.68 -1.85
C ALA A 209 1.52 -21.19 -1.47
N GLY A 210 2.45 -20.96 -0.54
CA GLY A 210 2.76 -19.61 -0.04
C GLY A 210 1.91 -19.15 1.16
N ASP A 211 0.89 -19.90 1.57
CA ASP A 211 0.13 -19.61 2.78
C ASP A 211 1.01 -19.72 4.03
N SER A 212 0.79 -18.82 4.98
CA SER A 212 1.48 -18.79 6.26
C SER A 212 0.61 -19.33 7.38
N PHE A 213 1.22 -20.07 8.32
CA PHE A 213 0.53 -20.66 9.46
C PHE A 213 1.47 -20.82 10.65
N VAL A 214 0.91 -20.89 11.85
CA VAL A 214 1.62 -21.35 13.05
C VAL A 214 1.42 -22.84 13.19
N PHE A 215 2.52 -23.57 13.21
CA PHE A 215 2.54 -25.02 13.49
C PHE A 215 2.77 -25.24 14.98
N THR A 216 1.89 -26.03 15.61
CA THR A 216 2.00 -26.43 17.01
C THR A 216 1.88 -27.95 17.09
N PRO A 217 2.98 -28.68 17.35
CA PRO A 217 2.89 -30.13 17.58
C PRO A 217 2.19 -30.41 18.91
N ASN A 218 1.19 -31.27 18.89
CA ASN A 218 0.54 -31.78 20.11
C ASN A 218 1.34 -32.93 20.73
N ALA A 219 2.15 -33.60 19.88
CA ALA A 219 3.13 -34.64 20.25
C ALA A 219 4.28 -34.63 19.23
N GLY A 220 5.43 -35.15 19.63
CA GLY A 220 6.63 -35.15 18.81
C GLY A 220 7.58 -33.97 19.13
N ALA A 221 8.72 -33.90 18.44
CA ALA A 221 9.80 -32.97 18.78
C ALA A 221 9.98 -31.83 17.73
N THR A 222 9.11 -31.74 16.72
CA THR A 222 9.19 -30.66 15.72
C THR A 222 8.92 -29.31 16.37
N PRO A 223 9.74 -28.27 16.13
CA PRO A 223 9.58 -26.98 16.78
C PRO A 223 8.24 -26.32 16.44
N THR A 224 7.58 -25.74 17.45
CA THR A 224 6.50 -24.79 17.25
C THR A 224 7.03 -23.53 16.58
N GLY A 225 6.34 -23.00 15.57
CA GLY A 225 6.77 -21.79 14.89
C GLY A 225 5.86 -21.39 13.74
N SER A 226 6.20 -20.25 13.14
CA SER A 226 5.53 -19.77 11.93
C SER A 226 6.26 -20.31 10.70
N TYR A 227 5.49 -20.89 9.79
CA TYR A 227 6.00 -21.55 8.59
C TYR A 227 5.16 -21.18 7.38
N THR A 228 5.67 -21.49 6.19
CA THR A 228 5.01 -21.22 4.91
C THR A 228 4.87 -22.53 4.11
N VAL A 229 3.75 -22.72 3.47
CA VAL A 229 3.46 -23.88 2.63
C VAL A 229 4.31 -23.84 1.36
N ILE A 230 5.01 -24.94 1.06
CA ILE A 230 5.92 -25.04 -0.08
C ILE A 230 5.14 -25.30 -1.38
N ALA A 231 5.55 -24.61 -2.44
CA ALA A 231 4.99 -24.81 -3.78
C ALA A 231 5.17 -26.26 -4.27
N ASN A 232 4.20 -26.74 -5.07
CA ASN A 232 4.16 -28.09 -5.65
C ASN A 232 4.11 -29.24 -4.63
N THR A 233 3.80 -28.97 -3.36
CA THR A 233 3.63 -30.02 -2.34
C THR A 233 2.20 -30.16 -1.84
N VAL A 234 1.30 -29.29 -2.33
CA VAL A 234 -0.08 -29.17 -1.85
C VAL A 234 -1.02 -30.09 -2.63
N THR A 235 -1.76 -30.89 -1.88
CA THR A 235 -2.94 -31.65 -2.36
C THR A 235 -4.15 -31.23 -1.51
N ALA A 236 -5.30 -31.84 -1.71
CA ALA A 236 -6.50 -31.57 -0.90
C ALA A 236 -6.28 -31.88 0.60
N ASP A 237 -5.47 -32.89 0.90
CA ASP A 237 -5.33 -33.45 2.23
C ASP A 237 -3.86 -33.43 2.75
N GLN A 238 -2.90 -32.93 1.98
CA GLN A 238 -1.49 -32.95 2.35
C GLN A 238 -0.72 -31.72 1.85
N PHE A 239 0.25 -31.23 2.63
CA PHE A 239 1.21 -30.23 2.21
C PHE A 239 2.55 -30.35 2.99
N GLN A 240 3.57 -29.59 2.57
CA GLN A 240 4.89 -29.61 3.20
C GLN A 240 5.38 -28.21 3.55
N PHE A 241 6.27 -28.18 4.57
CA PHE A 241 7.03 -26.98 4.97
C PHE A 241 8.41 -27.35 5.49
N ASP A 242 9.31 -26.39 5.55
CA ASP A 242 10.68 -26.58 6.05
C ASP A 242 10.84 -26.00 7.45
N VAL A 243 11.61 -26.70 8.27
CA VAL A 243 12.00 -26.30 9.64
C VAL A 243 13.52 -26.12 9.74
N SER A 244 13.96 -25.35 10.71
CA SER A 244 15.40 -25.09 10.96
C SER A 244 16.14 -26.25 11.65
N VAL A 245 15.40 -27.18 12.24
CA VAL A 245 15.97 -28.32 12.99
C VAL A 245 15.81 -29.60 12.19
N SER A 246 16.93 -30.25 11.87
CA SER A 246 16.94 -31.54 11.18
C SER A 246 16.73 -32.69 12.18
N GLN A 247 15.66 -33.43 11.97
CA GLN A 247 15.34 -34.62 12.81
C GLN A 247 14.42 -35.59 12.04
N THR A 248 14.16 -36.75 12.63
CA THR A 248 13.19 -37.72 12.11
C THR A 248 12.06 -37.87 13.12
N VAL A 249 10.85 -37.56 12.70
CA VAL A 249 9.63 -37.79 13.47
C VAL A 249 8.74 -38.69 12.65
N ALA A 250 8.49 -39.89 13.17
CA ALA A 250 7.67 -40.93 12.56
C ALA A 250 6.44 -41.21 13.46
N GLY A 251 5.48 -41.98 12.94
CA GLY A 251 4.32 -42.40 13.72
C GLY A 251 3.16 -41.41 13.68
N SER A 252 3.23 -40.44 12.79
CA SER A 252 2.14 -39.47 12.51
C SER A 252 1.54 -38.81 13.78
N PRO A 253 2.38 -38.18 14.64
CA PRO A 253 1.86 -37.46 15.79
C PRO A 253 0.92 -36.32 15.34
N THR A 254 -0.01 -35.95 16.21
CA THR A 254 -0.98 -34.91 15.94
C THR A 254 -0.37 -33.51 16.05
N CYS A 255 -0.90 -32.58 15.29
CA CYS A 255 -0.54 -31.17 15.32
C CYS A 255 -1.76 -30.25 15.15
N THR A 256 -1.58 -29.01 15.51
CA THR A 256 -2.54 -27.94 15.27
C THR A 256 -1.89 -26.91 14.32
N LEU A 257 -2.62 -26.52 13.27
CA LEU A 257 -2.22 -25.56 12.27
C LEU A 257 -3.11 -24.32 12.41
N THR A 258 -2.53 -23.17 12.74
CA THR A 258 -3.29 -21.93 12.83
C THR A 258 -2.95 -21.03 11.64
N PRO A 259 -3.86 -20.86 10.66
CA PRO A 259 -3.63 -19.97 9.53
C PRO A 259 -3.34 -18.55 9.98
N THR A 260 -2.31 -17.92 9.43
CA THR A 260 -1.93 -16.54 9.76
C THR A 260 -1.80 -15.71 8.52
N CYS A 261 -2.30 -14.48 8.54
CA CYS A 261 -2.06 -13.56 7.43
C CYS A 261 -0.58 -13.15 7.35
N SER A 262 -0.11 -12.95 6.15
CA SER A 262 1.25 -12.46 5.85
C SER A 262 1.19 -11.30 4.87
N VAL A 263 2.33 -10.68 4.62
CA VAL A 263 2.45 -9.60 3.62
C VAL A 263 3.54 -9.95 2.65
N ASP A 264 3.21 -9.89 1.37
CA ASP A 264 4.21 -9.97 0.30
C ASP A 264 5.17 -8.77 0.42
N SER A 265 6.42 -9.06 0.65
CA SER A 265 7.46 -8.05 0.88
C SER A 265 7.76 -7.18 -0.34
N THR A 266 7.37 -7.60 -1.54
CA THR A 266 7.61 -6.90 -2.81
C THR A 266 6.47 -5.97 -3.15
N THR A 267 5.23 -6.47 -3.09
CA THR A 267 4.02 -5.75 -3.51
C THR A 267 3.32 -5.03 -2.36
N GLY A 268 3.54 -5.48 -1.11
CA GLY A 268 2.80 -5.00 0.05
C GLY A 268 1.37 -5.56 0.16
N ARG A 269 1.00 -6.53 -0.69
CA ARG A 269 -0.29 -7.22 -0.64
C ARG A 269 -0.40 -8.07 0.63
N ILE A 270 -1.54 -8.02 1.29
CA ILE A 270 -1.83 -8.92 2.41
C ILE A 270 -2.33 -10.26 1.85
N ILE A 271 -1.73 -11.35 2.29
CA ILE A 271 -2.10 -12.70 1.91
C ILE A 271 -2.94 -13.29 3.04
N TYR A 272 -4.20 -13.57 2.77
CA TYR A 272 -5.10 -14.26 3.68
C TYR A 272 -5.17 -15.72 3.28
N PRO A 273 -4.63 -16.65 4.09
CA PRO A 273 -4.68 -18.08 3.76
C PRO A 273 -6.13 -18.58 3.74
N SER A 274 -6.35 -19.66 3.01
CA SER A 274 -7.65 -20.30 2.98
C SER A 274 -8.06 -20.75 4.40
N GLY A 275 -9.33 -20.56 4.74
CA GLY A 275 -9.84 -20.86 6.08
C GLY A 275 -9.46 -19.82 7.16
N TYR A 276 -8.75 -18.74 6.80
CA TYR A 276 -8.48 -17.67 7.75
C TYR A 276 -9.78 -16.96 8.19
N VAL A 277 -10.03 -16.95 9.49
CA VAL A 277 -11.15 -16.28 10.14
C VAL A 277 -10.61 -15.17 11.04
N PHE A 278 -11.04 -13.95 10.83
CA PHE A 278 -10.65 -12.82 11.67
C PHE A 278 -11.43 -12.81 12.97
N ASP A 279 -10.72 -12.74 14.11
CA ASP A 279 -11.28 -12.72 15.46
C ASP A 279 -11.36 -11.31 16.09
N GLY A 280 -11.02 -10.27 15.33
CA GLY A 280 -10.94 -8.89 15.83
C GLY A 280 -9.55 -8.49 16.33
N THR A 281 -8.57 -9.40 16.35
CA THR A 281 -7.23 -9.12 16.84
C THR A 281 -6.34 -8.53 15.75
N MET A 282 -5.72 -7.38 16.04
CA MET A 282 -4.77 -6.74 15.13
C MET A 282 -3.32 -7.06 15.52
N GLY A 283 -2.52 -7.41 14.53
CA GLY A 283 -1.11 -7.77 14.69
C GLY A 283 -0.15 -6.59 14.66
N ALA A 284 1.12 -6.90 14.44
CA ALA A 284 2.19 -5.92 14.34
C ALA A 284 2.03 -5.00 13.12
N ALA A 285 2.58 -3.79 13.22
CA ALA A 285 2.61 -2.87 12.09
C ALA A 285 3.64 -3.31 11.04
N VAL A 286 3.19 -3.46 9.81
CA VAL A 286 3.99 -3.84 8.64
C VAL A 286 3.74 -2.87 7.49
N TRP A 287 4.65 -2.86 6.51
CA TRP A 287 4.41 -2.09 5.29
C TRP A 287 3.42 -2.86 4.41
N THR A 288 2.34 -2.22 4.01
CA THR A 288 1.34 -2.78 3.08
C THR A 288 0.81 -1.70 2.15
N THR A 289 0.29 -2.12 1.01
CA THR A 289 -0.43 -1.29 0.03
C THR A 289 -1.95 -1.43 0.15
N CYS A 290 -2.44 -2.15 1.16
CA CYS A 290 -3.87 -2.37 1.37
C CYS A 290 -4.62 -1.09 1.77
N PRO A 291 -5.55 -0.58 0.95
CA PRO A 291 -6.23 0.69 1.22
C PRO A 291 -7.10 0.65 2.49
N ALA A 292 -7.68 -0.51 2.83
CA ALA A 292 -8.51 -0.64 4.03
C ALA A 292 -7.70 -0.50 5.32
N MET A 293 -6.50 -1.12 5.38
CA MET A 293 -5.64 -1.01 6.56
C MET A 293 -4.99 0.37 6.67
N ILE A 294 -4.66 1.00 5.53
CA ILE A 294 -4.16 2.38 5.50
C ILE A 294 -5.23 3.35 6.01
N LEU A 295 -6.48 3.18 5.58
CA LEU A 295 -7.60 4.00 6.06
C LEU A 295 -7.86 3.78 7.56
N LEU A 296 -7.80 2.55 8.03
CA LEU A 296 -7.95 2.21 9.46
C LEU A 296 -6.89 2.89 10.32
N ASP A 297 -5.63 2.86 9.86
CA ASP A 297 -4.52 3.53 10.55
C ASP A 297 -4.73 5.05 10.57
N LEU A 298 -5.12 5.65 9.46
CA LEU A 298 -5.42 7.08 9.39
C LEU A 298 -6.54 7.50 10.35
N MET A 299 -7.57 6.66 10.52
CA MET A 299 -8.67 6.93 11.44
C MET A 299 -8.24 6.82 12.92
N THR A 300 -7.28 5.95 13.24
CA THR A 300 -6.89 5.66 14.62
C THR A 300 -5.62 6.37 15.08
N ASN A 301 -4.79 6.85 14.15
CA ASN A 301 -3.49 7.45 14.49
C ASN A 301 -3.67 8.90 14.99
N LYS A 302 -3.12 9.20 16.19
CA LYS A 302 -3.17 10.55 16.79
C LYS A 302 -2.17 11.53 16.21
N ARG A 303 -1.06 11.05 15.64
CA ARG A 303 0.04 11.92 15.19
C ARG A 303 -0.23 12.58 13.85
N TYR A 304 -0.73 11.81 12.88
CA TYR A 304 -0.96 12.27 11.50
C TYR A 304 -2.35 11.98 10.97
N GLY A 305 -3.18 11.32 11.77
CA GLY A 305 -4.54 10.93 11.40
C GLY A 305 -5.61 11.58 12.28
N PHE A 306 -6.76 10.95 12.32
CA PHE A 306 -7.96 11.44 13.01
C PHE A 306 -8.16 10.81 14.40
N GLY A 307 -7.16 10.09 14.92
CA GLY A 307 -7.26 9.32 16.16
C GLY A 307 -7.61 10.15 17.41
N THR A 308 -7.33 11.46 17.42
CA THR A 308 -7.77 12.34 18.52
C THR A 308 -9.29 12.48 18.62
N HIS A 309 -10.02 12.29 17.51
CA HIS A 309 -11.46 12.44 17.44
C HIS A 309 -12.18 11.10 17.35
N ILE A 310 -11.67 10.15 16.56
CA ILE A 310 -12.31 8.84 16.33
C ILE A 310 -11.93 7.83 17.41
N ALA A 311 -10.67 7.84 17.86
CA ALA A 311 -10.11 6.92 18.85
C ALA A 311 -9.40 7.70 19.97
N PRO A 312 -10.10 8.51 20.78
CA PRO A 312 -9.50 9.36 21.81
C PRO A 312 -8.85 8.55 22.93
N ASP A 313 -9.40 7.39 23.30
CA ASP A 313 -8.81 6.45 24.25
C ASP A 313 -8.08 5.33 23.49
N GLN A 314 -6.78 5.23 23.69
CA GLN A 314 -5.90 4.24 23.07
C GLN A 314 -5.21 3.38 24.13
N SER A 315 -5.78 3.29 25.33
CA SER A 315 -5.21 2.52 26.44
C SER A 315 -5.17 1.01 26.18
N THR A 316 -6.11 0.50 25.40
CA THR A 316 -6.19 -0.89 24.96
C THR A 316 -6.61 -0.98 23.49
N ASP A 317 -6.37 -2.12 22.83
CA ASP A 317 -6.83 -2.35 21.46
C ASP A 317 -8.37 -2.27 21.35
N ALA A 318 -9.10 -2.73 22.35
CA ALA A 318 -10.55 -2.63 22.40
C ALA A 318 -11.04 -1.16 22.39
N LYS A 319 -10.33 -0.28 23.10
CA LYS A 319 -10.61 1.16 23.13
C LYS A 319 -10.16 1.87 21.86
N LEU A 320 -9.03 1.44 21.28
CA LEU A 320 -8.54 1.97 20.02
C LEU A 320 -9.54 1.81 18.87
N TYR A 321 -10.29 0.71 18.85
CA TYR A 321 -11.25 0.38 17.80
C TYR A 321 -12.73 0.45 18.26
N GLU A 322 -13.02 1.05 19.40
CA GLU A 322 -14.37 1.10 19.99
C GLU A 322 -15.44 1.67 19.04
N ASN A 323 -15.05 2.70 18.26
CA ASN A 323 -15.94 3.38 17.33
C ASN A 323 -15.79 2.90 15.88
N ILE A 324 -15.17 1.74 15.65
CA ILE A 324 -14.86 1.23 14.31
C ILE A 324 -15.28 -0.25 14.21
N ASP A 325 -16.04 -0.57 13.19
CA ASP A 325 -16.38 -1.95 12.84
C ASP A 325 -15.21 -2.62 12.10
N LEU A 326 -14.30 -3.23 12.86
CA LEU A 326 -13.11 -3.91 12.32
C LEU A 326 -13.44 -5.01 11.30
N PHE A 327 -14.61 -5.69 11.44
CA PHE A 327 -14.99 -6.76 10.53
C PHE A 327 -15.33 -6.22 9.14
N SER A 328 -15.92 -5.04 9.04
CA SER A 328 -16.15 -4.39 7.75
C SER A 328 -14.83 -3.99 7.07
N PHE A 329 -13.85 -3.49 7.83
CA PHE A 329 -12.50 -3.19 7.32
C PHE A 329 -11.75 -4.46 6.90
N PHE A 330 -11.86 -5.53 7.69
CA PHE A 330 -11.29 -6.83 7.32
C PHE A 330 -11.89 -7.36 6.00
N ASN A 331 -13.22 -7.34 5.86
CA ASN A 331 -13.89 -7.78 4.65
C ASN A 331 -13.48 -6.94 3.42
N ALA A 332 -13.34 -5.63 3.59
CA ALA A 332 -12.84 -4.74 2.54
C ALA A 332 -11.38 -5.05 2.19
N SER A 333 -10.54 -5.30 3.21
CA SER A 333 -9.15 -5.71 3.02
C SER A 333 -9.01 -7.02 2.30
N LYS A 334 -9.80 -8.03 2.68
CA LYS A 334 -9.79 -9.35 2.01
C LYS A 334 -10.08 -9.20 0.53
N PHE A 335 -11.17 -8.51 0.18
CA PHE A 335 -11.55 -8.28 -1.22
C PHE A 335 -10.54 -7.42 -1.99
N ALA A 336 -9.95 -6.41 -1.35
CA ALA A 336 -8.94 -5.55 -1.98
C ALA A 336 -7.63 -6.30 -2.31
N ASN A 337 -7.28 -7.33 -1.53
CA ASN A 337 -6.07 -8.11 -1.69
C ASN A 337 -6.23 -9.39 -2.51
N GLU A 338 -7.45 -9.70 -3.01
CA GLU A 338 -7.65 -10.77 -3.99
C GLU A 338 -6.86 -10.47 -5.27
N LEU A 339 -6.28 -11.50 -5.86
CA LEU A 339 -5.51 -11.37 -7.10
C LEU A 339 -6.46 -11.25 -8.30
N VAL A 340 -6.13 -10.35 -9.19
CA VAL A 340 -6.80 -10.13 -10.48
C VAL A 340 -5.73 -9.95 -11.55
N ASP A 341 -6.09 -10.21 -12.79
CA ASP A 341 -5.20 -10.05 -13.95
C ASP A 341 -4.67 -8.60 -14.03
N ASP A 342 -3.37 -8.44 -14.28
CA ASP A 342 -2.71 -7.14 -14.42
C ASP A 342 -2.71 -6.62 -15.88
N GLY A 343 -3.29 -7.37 -16.80
CA GLY A 343 -3.32 -7.07 -18.25
C GLY A 343 -1.98 -7.25 -18.96
N ARG A 344 -0.95 -7.77 -18.28
CA ARG A 344 0.39 -8.05 -18.82
C ARG A 344 0.81 -9.51 -18.66
N GLY A 345 -0.14 -10.38 -18.36
CA GLY A 345 0.08 -11.82 -18.16
C GLY A 345 0.55 -12.19 -16.76
N GLY A 346 0.44 -11.28 -15.79
CA GLY A 346 0.65 -11.49 -14.37
C GLY A 346 -0.60 -11.21 -13.56
N GLU A 347 -0.46 -11.17 -12.24
CA GLU A 347 -1.54 -10.89 -11.31
C GLU A 347 -1.14 -9.76 -10.34
N GLU A 348 -2.09 -8.92 -9.97
CA GLU A 348 -1.92 -7.89 -8.96
C GLU A 348 -3.06 -7.90 -7.93
N ALA A 349 -2.89 -7.20 -6.80
CA ALA A 349 -3.98 -6.97 -5.88
C ALA A 349 -5.11 -6.17 -6.56
N ARG A 350 -6.37 -6.56 -6.33
CA ARG A 350 -7.52 -5.87 -6.94
C ARG A 350 -7.48 -4.37 -6.69
N PHE A 351 -7.14 -3.95 -5.48
CA PHE A 351 -6.94 -2.55 -5.12
C PHE A 351 -5.67 -2.37 -4.30
N SER A 352 -4.81 -1.46 -4.75
CA SER A 352 -3.62 -1.02 -4.03
C SER A 352 -3.65 0.50 -3.83
N CYS A 353 -3.00 0.97 -2.78
CA CYS A 353 -2.95 2.39 -2.41
C CYS A 353 -1.49 2.81 -2.17
N ASN A 354 -1.03 3.77 -2.96
CA ASN A 354 0.29 4.38 -2.82
C ASN A 354 0.14 5.91 -2.93
N VAL A 355 0.29 6.62 -1.82
CA VAL A 355 0.08 8.07 -1.78
C VAL A 355 1.03 8.75 -0.80
N SER A 356 1.42 9.97 -1.13
CA SER A 356 2.09 10.89 -0.23
C SER A 356 1.18 12.09 0.03
N ILE A 357 0.70 12.22 1.28
CA ILE A 357 -0.17 13.31 1.70
C ILE A 357 0.73 14.37 2.34
N GLN A 358 0.93 15.50 1.65
CA GLN A 358 1.86 16.56 2.06
C GLN A 358 1.15 17.85 2.48
N SER A 359 -0.12 17.98 2.19
CA SER A 359 -0.92 19.15 2.52
C SER A 359 -2.10 18.80 3.43
N SER A 360 -2.50 19.73 4.26
CA SER A 360 -3.74 19.62 5.03
C SER A 360 -4.93 19.58 4.08
N SER A 361 -5.83 18.64 4.30
CA SER A 361 -7.10 18.51 3.57
C SER A 361 -8.22 18.24 4.56
N GLU A 362 -9.46 18.48 4.13
CA GLU A 362 -10.64 18.15 4.95
C GLU A 362 -10.67 16.64 5.25
N ALA A 363 -10.86 16.29 6.52
CA ALA A 363 -10.85 14.90 6.98
C ALA A 363 -11.86 14.03 6.22
N PHE A 364 -13.09 14.51 6.06
CA PHE A 364 -14.16 13.79 5.38
C PHE A 364 -13.82 13.51 3.91
N LYS A 365 -13.22 14.48 3.22
CA LYS A 365 -12.80 14.33 1.83
C LYS A 365 -11.73 13.26 1.70
N LEU A 366 -10.71 13.29 2.55
CA LEU A 366 -9.61 12.31 2.51
C LEU A 366 -10.09 10.89 2.84
N ILE A 367 -10.98 10.74 3.82
CA ILE A 367 -11.59 9.45 4.16
C ILE A 367 -12.36 8.88 2.95
N ASN A 368 -13.18 9.72 2.29
CA ASN A 368 -13.94 9.30 1.12
C ASN A 368 -13.04 8.99 -0.09
N GLU A 369 -11.97 9.76 -0.32
CA GLU A 369 -10.99 9.50 -1.39
C GLU A 369 -10.28 8.16 -1.17
N LEU A 370 -9.82 7.85 0.05
CA LEU A 370 -9.19 6.57 0.39
C LEU A 370 -10.17 5.40 0.32
N ALA A 371 -11.40 5.58 0.82
CA ALA A 371 -12.44 4.57 0.70
C ALA A 371 -12.80 4.32 -0.78
N GLY A 372 -12.83 5.38 -1.59
CA GLY A 372 -13.10 5.32 -3.02
C GLY A 372 -12.08 4.49 -3.81
N VAL A 373 -10.82 4.40 -3.37
CA VAL A 373 -9.79 3.54 -4.00
C VAL A 373 -10.24 2.09 -4.09
N MET A 374 -10.91 1.60 -3.04
CA MET A 374 -11.42 0.22 -2.93
C MET A 374 -12.94 0.12 -3.15
N ARG A 375 -13.55 1.18 -3.72
CA ARG A 375 -14.99 1.28 -3.98
C ARG A 375 -15.84 1.06 -2.74
N CYS A 376 -15.37 1.57 -1.61
CA CYS A 376 -16.10 1.57 -0.35
C CYS A 376 -16.69 2.94 -0.06
N MET A 377 -17.78 2.93 0.69
CA MET A 377 -18.40 4.10 1.29
C MET A 377 -18.36 3.94 2.82
N PRO A 378 -17.73 4.86 3.54
CA PRO A 378 -17.79 4.85 4.99
C PRO A 378 -19.17 5.33 5.45
N ILE A 379 -19.77 4.58 6.36
CA ILE A 379 -21.07 4.90 6.95
C ILE A 379 -20.99 4.85 8.47
N TRP A 380 -21.72 5.73 9.13
CA TRP A 380 -21.93 5.67 10.57
C TRP A 380 -23.18 4.83 10.85
N SER A 381 -23.01 3.69 11.50
CA SER A 381 -24.09 2.77 11.80
C SER A 381 -23.89 2.12 13.16
N ALA A 382 -24.94 2.05 13.95
CA ALA A 382 -24.95 1.39 15.28
C ALA A 382 -23.82 1.86 16.23
N GLY A 383 -23.45 3.16 16.16
CA GLY A 383 -22.43 3.75 17.03
C GLY A 383 -20.99 3.53 16.55
N SER A 384 -20.78 2.95 15.37
CA SER A 384 -19.46 2.72 14.80
C SER A 384 -19.36 3.11 13.32
N ILE A 385 -18.14 3.36 12.87
CA ILE A 385 -17.82 3.58 11.45
C ILE A 385 -17.65 2.22 10.78
N SER A 386 -18.49 1.93 9.80
CA SER A 386 -18.43 0.72 8.98
C SER A 386 -18.10 1.06 7.54
N LEU A 387 -17.47 0.14 6.82
CA LEU A 387 -17.23 0.24 5.37
C LEU A 387 -18.27 -0.59 4.62
N THR A 388 -19.01 0.08 3.75
CA THR A 388 -19.85 -0.61 2.76
C THR A 388 -19.13 -0.66 1.44
N GLN A 389 -18.89 -1.89 0.95
CA GLN A 389 -18.14 -2.15 -0.27
C GLN A 389 -19.06 -2.53 -1.43
N ASP A 390 -18.80 -1.91 -2.59
CA ASP A 390 -19.39 -2.33 -3.87
C ASP A 390 -18.69 -3.62 -4.33
N LYS A 391 -19.27 -4.75 -3.99
CA LYS A 391 -18.83 -6.08 -4.40
C LYS A 391 -20.03 -6.98 -4.68
N PRO A 392 -19.85 -8.10 -5.39
CA PRO A 392 -20.91 -9.07 -5.56
C PRO A 392 -21.46 -9.54 -4.21
N LYS A 393 -22.79 -9.45 -4.07
CA LYS A 393 -23.51 -9.89 -2.87
C LYS A 393 -24.85 -10.45 -3.29
N ASP A 394 -25.32 -11.45 -2.56
CA ASP A 394 -26.66 -11.98 -2.71
C ASP A 394 -27.68 -10.97 -2.15
N PRO A 395 -28.92 -10.97 -2.69
CA PRO A 395 -30.00 -10.16 -2.14
C PRO A 395 -30.28 -10.52 -0.68
N SER A 396 -30.34 -9.50 0.16
CA SER A 396 -30.59 -9.65 1.61
C SER A 396 -32.07 -9.57 1.97
N TYR A 397 -32.86 -8.92 1.14
CA TYR A 397 -34.28 -8.71 1.41
C TYR A 397 -35.10 -8.50 0.12
N LEU A 398 -36.40 -8.81 0.22
CA LEU A 398 -37.37 -8.75 -0.87
C LEU A 398 -38.45 -7.73 -0.60
N PHE A 399 -38.72 -6.86 -1.58
CA PHE A 399 -39.78 -5.88 -1.55
C PHE A 399 -40.81 -6.12 -2.67
N ASN A 400 -42.05 -6.04 -2.32
CA ASN A 400 -43.18 -6.03 -3.25
C ASN A 400 -44.28 -5.11 -2.71
N LEU A 401 -45.41 -4.97 -3.40
CA LEU A 401 -46.53 -4.10 -2.97
C LEU A 401 -47.15 -4.52 -1.63
N SER A 402 -46.85 -5.69 -1.09
CA SER A 402 -47.42 -6.15 0.18
C SER A 402 -46.64 -5.69 1.42
N ASN A 403 -45.41 -5.22 1.27
CA ASN A 403 -44.54 -4.74 2.36
C ASN A 403 -43.97 -3.34 2.15
N VAL A 404 -44.50 -2.62 1.18
CA VAL A 404 -44.31 -1.16 0.99
C VAL A 404 -45.58 -0.38 1.30
N THR A 405 -45.44 0.92 1.48
CA THR A 405 -46.63 1.80 1.68
C THR A 405 -47.50 1.87 0.43
N GLU A 406 -48.71 2.42 0.56
CA GLU A 406 -49.67 2.55 -0.55
C GLU A 406 -49.13 3.36 -1.74
N GLU A 407 -48.13 4.20 -1.53
CA GLU A 407 -47.47 4.97 -2.60
C GLU A 407 -46.70 4.10 -3.59
N GLY A 408 -46.32 2.87 -3.18
CA GLY A 408 -45.61 1.92 -4.02
C GLY A 408 -44.17 2.35 -4.33
N PHE A 409 -43.72 2.01 -5.53
CA PHE A 409 -42.37 2.28 -6.00
C PHE A 409 -42.32 3.49 -6.93
N SER A 410 -41.41 4.40 -6.71
CA SER A 410 -41.11 5.53 -7.58
C SER A 410 -39.76 5.38 -8.24
N TYR A 411 -39.72 5.47 -9.56
CA TYR A 411 -38.51 5.28 -10.35
C TYR A 411 -38.02 6.60 -10.97
N SER A 412 -36.75 6.84 -10.92
CA SER A 412 -36.11 7.96 -11.60
C SER A 412 -34.82 7.47 -12.31
N GLY A 413 -34.54 8.03 -13.47
CA GLY A 413 -33.34 7.72 -14.23
C GLY A 413 -32.34 8.86 -14.22
N SER A 414 -31.07 8.59 -14.53
CA SER A 414 -30.08 9.62 -14.79
C SER A 414 -30.33 10.32 -16.12
N ASP A 415 -30.04 11.63 -16.21
CA ASP A 415 -30.14 12.39 -17.46
C ASP A 415 -29.13 11.81 -18.51
N LEU A 416 -29.61 11.67 -19.74
CA LEU A 416 -28.81 11.20 -20.87
C LEU A 416 -27.58 12.07 -21.12
N LYS A 417 -27.65 13.37 -20.83
CA LYS A 417 -26.55 14.34 -21.00
C LYS A 417 -25.39 14.12 -20.03
N THR A 418 -25.60 13.39 -18.93
CA THR A 418 -24.57 13.10 -17.93
C THR A 418 -23.76 11.83 -18.24
N ARG A 419 -24.17 11.08 -19.26
CA ARG A 419 -23.51 9.82 -19.65
C ARG A 419 -22.27 10.10 -20.46
N SER A 420 -21.13 9.58 -20.00
CA SER A 420 -19.87 9.62 -20.71
C SER A 420 -19.71 8.38 -21.57
N THR A 421 -19.10 8.53 -22.74
CA THR A 421 -18.79 7.40 -23.63
C THR A 421 -17.31 7.03 -23.61
N ILE A 422 -16.47 7.97 -23.22
CA ILE A 422 -15.03 7.76 -23.06
C ILE A 422 -14.60 8.24 -21.68
N ILE A 423 -13.84 7.44 -20.96
CA ILE A 423 -13.27 7.80 -19.67
C ILE A 423 -11.74 7.80 -19.75
N ASN A 424 -11.15 8.96 -19.44
CA ASN A 424 -9.72 9.12 -19.24
C ASN A 424 -9.41 9.13 -17.74
N VAL A 425 -8.58 8.18 -17.29
CA VAL A 425 -8.14 8.11 -15.91
C VAL A 425 -6.67 8.45 -15.82
N SER A 426 -6.34 9.54 -15.11
CA SER A 426 -4.96 9.88 -14.81
C SER A 426 -4.50 9.19 -13.52
N TYR A 427 -3.30 8.61 -13.54
CA TYR A 427 -2.68 7.92 -12.42
C TYR A 427 -1.17 8.21 -12.36
N LEU A 428 -0.51 7.89 -11.23
CA LEU A 428 0.95 8.03 -11.11
C LEU A 428 1.62 6.73 -11.57
N ASN A 429 2.28 6.77 -12.72
CA ASN A 429 3.04 5.63 -13.20
C ASN A 429 4.36 5.51 -12.41
N MET A 430 4.58 4.36 -11.73
CA MET A 430 5.78 4.14 -10.92
C MET A 430 7.04 3.86 -11.73
N GLU A 431 6.92 3.48 -12.98
CA GLU A 431 8.06 3.20 -13.87
C GLU A 431 8.62 4.51 -14.45
N THR A 432 7.75 5.35 -15.00
CA THR A 432 8.11 6.66 -15.58
C THR A 432 8.24 7.75 -14.52
N ARG A 433 7.60 7.58 -13.34
CA ARG A 433 7.49 8.55 -12.24
C ARG A 433 6.72 9.82 -12.62
N GLU A 434 5.89 9.72 -13.63
CA GLU A 434 5.07 10.81 -14.16
C GLU A 434 3.59 10.44 -14.11
N ILE A 435 2.73 11.44 -14.28
CA ILE A 435 1.30 11.21 -14.42
C ILE A 435 1.07 10.64 -15.81
N ASP A 436 0.45 9.50 -15.87
CA ASP A 436 0.07 8.81 -17.09
C ASP A 436 -1.46 8.66 -17.17
N TYR A 437 -1.97 8.22 -18.31
CA TYR A 437 -3.40 8.17 -18.60
C TYR A 437 -3.78 6.79 -19.16
N GLU A 438 -4.88 6.24 -18.66
CA GLU A 438 -5.57 5.09 -19.25
C GLU A 438 -6.92 5.55 -19.78
N THR A 439 -7.20 5.21 -21.03
CA THR A 439 -8.45 5.56 -21.71
C THR A 439 -9.26 4.30 -21.97
N VAL A 440 -10.57 4.37 -21.74
CA VAL A 440 -11.52 3.29 -22.02
C VAL A 440 -12.75 3.87 -22.69
N GLY A 441 -13.32 3.13 -23.66
CA GLY A 441 -14.48 3.56 -24.42
C GLY A 441 -14.13 4.17 -25.78
N ASP A 442 -12.87 4.14 -26.16
CA ASP A 442 -12.35 4.71 -27.43
C ASP A 442 -11.94 3.65 -28.47
N ASP A 443 -12.12 2.38 -28.18
CA ASP A 443 -11.77 1.28 -29.07
C ASP A 443 -12.86 1.05 -30.15
N VAL A 444 -12.93 2.00 -31.09
CA VAL A 444 -13.93 2.02 -32.21
C VAL A 444 -13.29 1.84 -33.56
N THR A 445 -11.96 1.73 -33.65
CA THR A 445 -11.21 1.62 -34.91
C THR A 445 -10.13 0.54 -34.78
N GLY A 446 -9.71 -0.05 -35.88
CA GLY A 446 -8.68 -1.09 -35.91
C GLY A 446 -9.19 -2.40 -36.51
N ASP A 447 -8.39 -3.45 -36.42
CA ASP A 447 -8.73 -4.76 -37.02
C ASP A 447 -9.79 -5.54 -36.22
N ASN A 448 -9.96 -5.22 -34.94
CA ASN A 448 -10.95 -5.89 -34.06
C ASN A 448 -11.50 -4.91 -33.01
N PRO A 449 -12.28 -3.89 -33.43
CA PRO A 449 -12.77 -2.86 -32.51
C PRO A 449 -13.82 -3.42 -31.55
N ASN A 450 -13.94 -2.76 -30.38
CA ASN A 450 -14.93 -3.15 -29.39
C ASN A 450 -16.34 -2.70 -29.80
N GLN A 451 -17.24 -3.66 -30.03
CA GLN A 451 -18.61 -3.38 -30.49
C GLN A 451 -19.41 -2.58 -29.46
N ASP A 452 -19.23 -2.80 -28.16
CA ASP A 452 -19.91 -2.03 -27.11
C ASP A 452 -19.52 -0.54 -27.14
N ASP A 453 -18.27 -0.23 -27.48
CA ASP A 453 -17.79 1.15 -27.60
C ASP A 453 -18.37 1.84 -28.83
N ILE A 454 -18.43 1.10 -29.97
CA ILE A 454 -19.06 1.59 -31.19
C ILE A 454 -20.53 1.93 -30.94
N ASP A 455 -21.29 0.99 -30.35
CA ASP A 455 -22.72 1.14 -30.09
C ASP A 455 -22.98 2.28 -29.09
N ARG A 456 -22.15 2.41 -28.07
CA ARG A 456 -22.23 3.49 -27.08
C ARG A 456 -21.99 4.85 -27.70
N GLN A 457 -20.94 4.99 -28.52
CA GLN A 457 -20.66 6.26 -29.22
C GLN A 457 -21.70 6.58 -30.30
N ALA A 458 -22.22 5.59 -31.00
CA ALA A 458 -23.31 5.78 -31.95
C ALA A 458 -24.60 6.28 -31.27
N LYS A 459 -24.89 5.78 -30.08
CA LYS A 459 -26.09 6.12 -29.31
C LYS A 459 -26.02 7.47 -28.60
N TYR A 460 -24.88 7.79 -28.00
CA TYR A 460 -24.74 8.95 -27.10
C TYR A 460 -23.79 10.04 -27.62
N GLY A 461 -23.11 9.80 -28.75
CA GLY A 461 -22.05 10.66 -29.23
C GLY A 461 -20.74 10.49 -28.46
N ILE A 462 -19.75 11.33 -28.76
CA ILE A 462 -18.45 11.31 -28.08
C ILE A 462 -18.52 12.27 -26.88
N VAL A 463 -18.56 11.73 -25.68
CA VAL A 463 -18.56 12.47 -24.42
C VAL A 463 -17.42 11.96 -23.53
N VAL A 464 -16.37 12.77 -23.42
CA VAL A 464 -15.16 12.42 -22.66
C VAL A 464 -15.26 12.93 -21.22
N LYS A 465 -14.96 12.07 -20.25
CA LYS A 465 -14.83 12.43 -18.83
C LYS A 465 -13.42 12.12 -18.33
N ASN A 466 -12.78 13.12 -17.72
CA ASN A 466 -11.47 12.96 -17.10
C ASN A 466 -11.63 12.70 -15.60
N ILE A 467 -10.97 11.66 -15.09
CA ILE A 467 -10.98 11.25 -13.69
C ILE A 467 -9.54 11.15 -13.21
N LYS A 468 -9.27 11.66 -12.01
CA LYS A 468 -7.99 11.44 -11.34
C LYS A 468 -8.12 10.23 -10.41
N ALA A 469 -7.36 9.17 -10.66
CA ALA A 469 -7.30 8.02 -9.77
C ALA A 469 -6.42 8.36 -8.56
N PHE A 470 -7.07 8.66 -7.43
CA PHE A 470 -6.37 8.94 -6.19
C PHE A 470 -5.59 7.72 -5.73
N ALA A 471 -4.33 7.92 -5.29
CA ALA A 471 -3.45 6.89 -4.73
C ALA A 471 -3.22 5.63 -5.60
N THR A 472 -3.60 5.66 -6.87
CA THR A 472 -3.43 4.55 -7.82
C THR A 472 -2.13 4.70 -8.57
N THR A 473 -1.35 3.60 -8.64
CA THR A 473 -0.05 3.55 -9.32
C THR A 473 0.04 2.43 -10.38
N SER A 474 -1.02 1.64 -10.53
CA SER A 474 -1.14 0.58 -11.51
C SER A 474 -2.00 1.02 -12.69
N PRO A 475 -1.55 0.82 -13.96
CA PRO A 475 -2.33 1.07 -15.16
C PRO A 475 -3.59 0.20 -15.23
N SER A 476 -3.48 -1.08 -14.86
CA SER A 476 -4.59 -2.03 -14.82
C SER A 476 -5.66 -1.58 -13.82
N GLN A 477 -5.27 -1.15 -12.61
CA GLN A 477 -6.22 -0.61 -11.63
C GLN A 477 -6.91 0.67 -12.15
N ALA A 478 -6.18 1.56 -12.85
CA ALA A 478 -6.74 2.76 -13.47
C ALA A 478 -7.76 2.40 -14.56
N ARG A 479 -7.45 1.41 -15.40
CA ARG A 479 -8.34 0.91 -16.47
C ARG A 479 -9.60 0.27 -15.89
N ARG A 480 -9.47 -0.56 -14.85
CA ARG A 480 -10.62 -1.13 -14.12
C ARG A 480 -11.50 -0.04 -13.48
N LEU A 481 -10.92 1.07 -13.02
CA LEU A 481 -11.69 2.22 -12.53
C LEU A 481 -12.50 2.88 -13.67
N ALA A 482 -11.88 3.08 -14.84
CA ALA A 482 -12.57 3.64 -16.01
C ALA A 482 -13.76 2.78 -16.44
N ARG A 483 -13.55 1.45 -16.55
CA ARG A 483 -14.62 0.49 -16.89
C ARG A 483 -15.75 0.49 -15.86
N ALA A 484 -15.42 0.55 -14.57
CA ALA A 484 -16.43 0.61 -13.53
C ALA A 484 -17.32 1.84 -13.65
N VAL A 485 -16.73 2.99 -13.99
CA VAL A 485 -17.49 4.23 -14.19
C VAL A 485 -18.38 4.13 -15.43
N LEU A 486 -17.87 3.63 -16.56
CA LEU A 486 -18.67 3.40 -17.76
C LEU A 486 -19.83 2.44 -17.50
N PHE A 487 -19.55 1.29 -16.90
CA PHE A 487 -20.54 0.26 -16.58
C PHE A 487 -21.66 0.83 -15.68
N SER A 488 -21.27 1.54 -14.61
CA SER A 488 -22.26 2.10 -13.68
C SER A 488 -23.12 3.17 -14.35
N GLN A 489 -22.55 4.02 -15.21
CA GLN A 489 -23.33 5.03 -15.94
C GLN A 489 -24.29 4.42 -16.98
N GLU A 490 -23.92 3.32 -17.55
CA GLU A 490 -24.71 2.64 -18.56
C GLU A 490 -25.82 1.77 -17.95
N ARG A 491 -25.47 0.92 -16.99
CA ARG A 491 -26.31 -0.17 -16.50
C ARG A 491 -26.88 0.03 -15.09
N GLU A 492 -26.22 0.84 -14.26
CA GLU A 492 -26.65 1.13 -12.89
C GLU A 492 -27.17 2.58 -12.77
N SER A 493 -27.99 3.02 -13.69
CA SER A 493 -28.42 4.44 -13.77
C SER A 493 -29.83 4.70 -13.28
N GLU A 494 -30.56 3.69 -12.86
CA GLU A 494 -31.94 3.81 -12.37
C GLU A 494 -31.97 3.84 -10.85
N VAL A 495 -32.70 4.77 -10.29
CA VAL A 495 -32.93 4.93 -8.85
C VAL A 495 -34.38 4.59 -8.55
N VAL A 496 -34.60 3.78 -7.53
CA VAL A 496 -35.91 3.51 -6.96
C VAL A 496 -36.03 4.11 -5.58
N SER A 497 -37.17 4.72 -5.28
CA SER A 497 -37.48 5.22 -3.96
C SER A 497 -38.86 4.70 -3.54
N PHE A 498 -38.97 4.27 -2.29
CA PHE A 498 -40.19 3.77 -1.70
C PHE A 498 -40.14 3.85 -0.18
N SER A 499 -41.29 3.73 0.46
CA SER A 499 -41.43 3.77 1.91
C SER A 499 -41.89 2.41 2.42
N THR A 500 -41.41 2.03 3.60
CA THR A 500 -41.76 0.75 4.24
C THR A 500 -41.96 0.92 5.75
N SER A 501 -42.55 -0.09 6.40
CA SER A 501 -42.73 -0.09 7.86
C SER A 501 -41.44 -0.35 8.60
N ILE A 502 -41.43 -0.09 9.91
CA ILE A 502 -40.28 -0.34 10.79
C ILE A 502 -39.78 -1.77 10.74
N ASP A 503 -40.66 -2.76 10.61
CA ASP A 503 -40.31 -4.18 10.60
C ASP A 503 -39.35 -4.55 9.49
N THR A 504 -39.41 -3.84 8.36
CA THR A 504 -38.54 -4.06 7.19
C THR A 504 -37.45 -2.99 7.08
N GLY A 505 -37.75 -1.74 7.47
CA GLY A 505 -36.79 -0.63 7.38
C GLY A 505 -35.56 -0.79 8.26
N VAL A 506 -35.69 -1.44 9.42
CA VAL A 506 -34.56 -1.68 10.35
C VAL A 506 -33.60 -2.77 9.85
N ILE A 507 -34.11 -3.74 9.06
CA ILE A 507 -33.31 -4.86 8.56
C ILE A 507 -32.35 -4.39 7.46
N VAL A 508 -32.80 -3.46 6.62
CA VAL A 508 -32.09 -3.02 5.42
C VAL A 508 -31.13 -1.88 5.76
N ARG A 509 -29.89 -2.01 5.34
CA ARG A 509 -28.83 -1.00 5.59
C ARG A 509 -28.29 -0.46 4.26
N PRO A 510 -27.72 0.74 4.23
CA PRO A 510 -26.99 1.21 3.07
C PRO A 510 -25.92 0.20 2.62
N GLY A 511 -25.88 -0.11 1.31
CA GLY A 511 -25.05 -1.13 0.71
C GLY A 511 -25.59 -2.57 0.71
N SER A 512 -26.76 -2.82 1.29
CA SER A 512 -27.49 -4.07 1.10
C SER A 512 -28.02 -4.16 -0.32
N ILE A 513 -28.03 -5.35 -0.89
CA ILE A 513 -28.73 -5.64 -2.15
C ILE A 513 -30.15 -6.08 -1.81
N ILE A 514 -31.11 -5.46 -2.46
CA ILE A 514 -32.53 -5.78 -2.30
C ILE A 514 -33.12 -6.22 -3.64
N GLU A 515 -34.11 -7.06 -3.55
CA GLU A 515 -34.86 -7.56 -4.68
C GLU A 515 -36.23 -6.86 -4.72
N ILE A 516 -36.62 -6.32 -5.86
CA ILE A 516 -37.89 -5.62 -6.03
C ILE A 516 -38.73 -6.33 -7.06
N ALA A 517 -39.94 -6.70 -6.63
CA ALA A 517 -40.98 -7.27 -7.48
C ALA A 517 -42.12 -6.29 -7.63
N ASP A 518 -42.03 -5.44 -8.64
CA ASP A 518 -43.09 -4.46 -8.96
C ASP A 518 -43.99 -5.00 -10.08
N PRO A 519 -45.27 -5.32 -9.78
CA PRO A 519 -46.17 -5.81 -10.79
C PRO A 519 -46.55 -4.77 -11.87
N VAL A 520 -46.37 -3.48 -11.60
CA VAL A 520 -46.60 -2.44 -12.60
C VAL A 520 -45.59 -2.53 -13.73
N ARG A 521 -44.34 -2.88 -13.40
CA ARG A 521 -43.28 -3.02 -14.40
C ARG A 521 -43.24 -4.41 -15.06
N SER A 522 -43.49 -5.46 -14.29
CA SER A 522 -43.53 -6.84 -14.81
C SER A 522 -44.82 -7.20 -15.55
N GLY A 523 -45.84 -6.40 -15.43
CA GLY A 523 -47.18 -6.66 -15.99
C GLY A 523 -47.93 -7.82 -15.34
N LEU A 524 -47.32 -8.46 -14.34
CA LEU A 524 -47.87 -9.66 -13.67
C LEU A 524 -47.52 -9.60 -12.17
N ARG A 525 -48.49 -9.94 -11.31
CA ARG A 525 -48.22 -10.15 -9.90
C ARG A 525 -47.50 -11.48 -9.69
N ARG A 526 -46.28 -11.40 -9.19
CA ARG A 526 -45.43 -12.57 -8.90
C ARG A 526 -45.05 -12.70 -7.43
N GLY A 527 -45.55 -11.84 -6.56
CA GLY A 527 -45.31 -11.82 -5.14
C GLY A 527 -46.52 -11.49 -4.29
N GLY A 528 -46.47 -11.74 -3.00
CA GLY A 528 -47.51 -11.51 -2.05
C GLY A 528 -47.14 -11.99 -0.65
N LYS A 529 -48.16 -12.31 0.18
CA LYS A 529 -47.97 -12.85 1.53
C LYS A 529 -48.25 -14.33 1.60
N VAL A 530 -47.43 -15.03 2.38
CA VAL A 530 -47.67 -16.46 2.68
C VAL A 530 -48.90 -16.60 3.56
N LYS A 531 -49.82 -17.44 3.17
CA LYS A 531 -51.01 -17.77 3.97
C LYS A 531 -50.67 -18.81 5.04
N SER A 532 -49.96 -19.88 4.65
CA SER A 532 -49.45 -20.92 5.52
C SER A 532 -48.28 -21.62 4.84
N ALA A 533 -47.36 -22.21 5.60
CA ALA A 533 -46.23 -22.92 5.04
C ALA A 533 -45.84 -24.13 5.85
N THR A 534 -45.22 -25.08 5.18
CA THR A 534 -44.30 -26.09 5.75
C THR A 534 -42.90 -25.83 5.24
N THR A 535 -41.94 -26.67 5.58
CA THR A 535 -40.58 -26.54 5.05
C THR A 535 -40.45 -26.81 3.56
N SER A 536 -41.43 -27.50 2.92
CA SER A 536 -41.40 -27.85 1.49
C SER A 536 -42.60 -27.35 0.68
N ALA A 537 -43.67 -26.84 1.33
CA ALA A 537 -44.87 -26.39 0.67
C ALA A 537 -45.33 -25.01 1.19
N ILE A 538 -45.57 -24.08 0.29
CA ILE A 538 -45.95 -22.71 0.58
C ILE A 538 -47.32 -22.44 0.00
N THR A 539 -48.30 -22.15 0.86
CA THR A 539 -49.65 -21.70 0.45
C THR A 539 -49.64 -20.19 0.32
N ILE A 540 -49.98 -19.68 -0.85
CA ILE A 540 -50.01 -18.24 -1.12
C ILE A 540 -51.41 -17.63 -0.84
N ASP A 541 -51.41 -16.30 -0.70
CA ASP A 541 -52.59 -15.50 -0.34
C ASP A 541 -53.68 -15.50 -1.43
N ASP A 542 -53.29 -15.32 -2.70
CA ASP A 542 -54.24 -15.24 -3.81
C ASP A 542 -53.60 -15.78 -5.11
N ILE A 543 -54.08 -16.91 -5.59
CA ILE A 543 -53.65 -17.54 -6.84
C ILE A 543 -54.31 -16.88 -8.07
N THR A 544 -55.49 -16.31 -7.94
CA THR A 544 -56.24 -15.78 -9.08
C THR A 544 -55.55 -14.57 -9.70
N SER A 545 -54.96 -13.72 -8.87
CA SER A 545 -54.20 -12.55 -9.32
C SER A 545 -52.79 -12.90 -9.88
N VAL A 546 -52.28 -14.11 -9.62
CA VAL A 546 -50.95 -14.55 -10.06
C VAL A 546 -50.98 -15.17 -11.46
N ASN A 547 -52.15 -15.71 -11.87
CA ASN A 547 -52.38 -16.38 -13.17
C ASN A 547 -51.31 -17.38 -13.53
N LEU A 548 -50.96 -18.25 -12.59
CA LEU A 548 -49.99 -19.34 -12.76
C LEU A 548 -50.63 -20.71 -12.59
N GLN A 549 -50.17 -21.68 -13.35
CA GLN A 549 -50.48 -23.10 -13.22
C GLN A 549 -49.19 -23.91 -13.36
N THR A 550 -49.16 -25.16 -12.93
CA THR A 550 -47.99 -26.03 -13.05
C THR A 550 -47.45 -26.09 -14.48
N SER A 551 -48.34 -26.07 -15.48
CA SER A 551 -47.97 -26.07 -16.91
C SER A 551 -47.36 -24.75 -17.41
N THR A 552 -47.48 -23.66 -16.65
CA THR A 552 -47.00 -22.31 -16.99
C THR A 552 -45.92 -21.78 -16.05
N LEU A 553 -45.29 -22.68 -15.27
CA LEU A 553 -44.19 -22.30 -14.39
C LEU A 553 -42.96 -21.79 -15.14
N GLY A 554 -42.80 -22.14 -16.43
CA GLY A 554 -41.67 -21.74 -17.25
C GLY A 554 -40.37 -22.48 -16.91
N SER A 555 -39.28 -22.03 -17.47
CA SER A 555 -37.94 -22.60 -17.21
C SER A 555 -37.37 -22.06 -15.90
N ASN A 556 -36.67 -22.91 -15.15
CA ASN A 556 -36.02 -22.58 -13.87
C ASN A 556 -36.94 -21.88 -12.84
N PRO A 557 -38.14 -22.41 -12.54
CA PRO A 557 -39.06 -21.76 -11.62
C PRO A 557 -38.49 -21.78 -10.20
N LYS A 558 -38.42 -20.58 -9.55
CA LYS A 558 -37.88 -20.38 -8.21
C LYS A 558 -38.90 -19.67 -7.33
N LEU A 559 -38.93 -20.06 -6.06
CA LEU A 559 -39.70 -19.39 -5.02
C LEU A 559 -38.80 -18.89 -3.91
N SER A 560 -38.76 -17.61 -3.71
CA SER A 560 -38.06 -16.94 -2.62
C SER A 560 -39.03 -16.61 -1.50
N VAL A 561 -38.66 -16.86 -0.26
CA VAL A 561 -39.43 -16.51 0.94
C VAL A 561 -38.51 -15.92 2.00
N ILE A 562 -39.09 -15.09 2.88
CA ILE A 562 -38.38 -14.58 4.06
C ILE A 562 -38.65 -15.52 5.23
N LEU A 563 -37.59 -15.99 5.87
CA LEU A 563 -37.61 -16.91 6.98
C LEU A 563 -37.80 -16.17 8.34
N PRO A 564 -38.13 -16.90 9.42
CA PRO A 564 -38.33 -16.31 10.75
C PRO A 564 -37.12 -15.54 11.32
N ASP A 565 -35.91 -15.87 10.89
CA ASP A 565 -34.67 -15.19 11.26
C ASP A 565 -34.41 -13.91 10.43
N GLY A 566 -35.31 -13.56 9.50
CA GLY A 566 -35.20 -12.39 8.61
C GLY A 566 -34.35 -12.63 7.36
N THR A 567 -33.81 -13.82 7.17
CA THR A 567 -33.05 -14.19 5.96
C THR A 567 -33.97 -14.56 4.80
N MET A 568 -33.52 -14.31 3.57
CA MET A 568 -34.22 -14.76 2.36
C MET A 568 -33.65 -16.07 1.88
N GLU A 569 -34.50 -17.05 1.60
CA GLU A 569 -34.08 -18.31 1.02
C GLU A 569 -34.88 -18.64 -0.25
N THR A 570 -34.20 -19.08 -1.31
CA THR A 570 -34.77 -19.38 -2.63
C THR A 570 -34.65 -20.87 -2.93
N LYS A 571 -35.74 -21.49 -3.32
CA LYS A 571 -35.80 -22.89 -3.75
C LYS A 571 -36.39 -23.04 -5.14
N THR A 572 -36.04 -24.10 -5.84
CA THR A 572 -36.65 -24.47 -7.13
C THR A 572 -38.06 -25.01 -6.89
N VAL A 573 -39.02 -24.53 -7.66
CA VAL A 573 -40.43 -25.02 -7.59
C VAL A 573 -40.56 -26.30 -8.38
N SER A 574 -41.15 -27.32 -7.74
CA SER A 574 -41.44 -28.59 -8.38
C SER A 574 -42.84 -28.60 -8.99
N THR A 575 -43.85 -28.17 -8.23
CA THR A 575 -45.25 -28.14 -8.67
C THR A 575 -45.99 -26.93 -8.07
N LEU A 576 -47.08 -26.56 -8.74
CA LEU A 576 -48.06 -25.60 -8.22
C LEU A 576 -49.45 -26.24 -8.36
N GLU A 577 -50.08 -26.57 -7.25
CA GLU A 577 -51.42 -27.13 -7.19
C GLU A 577 -52.36 -26.20 -6.42
N GLY A 578 -53.32 -25.65 -7.13
CA GLY A 578 -54.16 -24.56 -6.56
C GLY A 578 -53.30 -23.40 -6.10
N ALA A 579 -53.36 -23.02 -4.82
CA ALA A 579 -52.59 -21.96 -4.22
C ALA A 579 -51.33 -22.49 -3.50
N VAL A 580 -50.87 -23.73 -3.72
CA VAL A 580 -49.76 -24.33 -3.00
C VAL A 580 -48.59 -24.58 -3.96
N PHE A 581 -47.50 -23.89 -3.70
CA PHE A 581 -46.18 -24.17 -4.30
C PHE A 581 -45.48 -25.27 -3.52
N THR A 582 -45.05 -26.34 -4.20
CA THR A 582 -44.15 -27.33 -3.65
C THR A 582 -42.74 -27.10 -4.18
N VAL A 583 -41.75 -27.05 -3.30
CA VAL A 583 -40.36 -26.82 -3.68
C VAL A 583 -39.52 -28.09 -3.67
N SER A 584 -38.45 -28.10 -4.45
CA SER A 584 -37.45 -29.14 -4.43
C SER A 584 -36.53 -28.97 -3.22
N GLY A 585 -36.50 -29.98 -2.34
CA GLY A 585 -35.83 -29.91 -1.06
C GLY A 585 -36.66 -29.20 0.02
N THR A 586 -36.01 -28.67 1.04
CA THR A 586 -36.67 -28.00 2.16
C THR A 586 -36.02 -26.63 2.45
N TYR A 587 -36.81 -25.66 2.90
CA TYR A 587 -36.31 -24.46 3.52
C TYR A 587 -35.63 -24.80 4.85
N SER A 588 -34.62 -24.02 5.25
CA SER A 588 -33.87 -24.20 6.51
C SER A 588 -34.76 -24.04 7.74
N GLN A 589 -35.80 -23.20 7.63
CA GLN A 589 -36.84 -22.98 8.65
C GLN A 589 -38.19 -22.94 7.99
N THR A 590 -39.29 -23.26 8.75
CA THR A 590 -40.65 -23.10 8.25
C THR A 590 -40.99 -21.60 8.14
N PRO A 591 -41.32 -21.09 6.95
CA PRO A 591 -41.73 -19.69 6.81
C PRO A 591 -42.99 -19.35 7.62
N ASN A 592 -43.00 -18.15 8.23
CA ASN A 592 -44.16 -17.69 8.99
C ASN A 592 -45.34 -17.31 8.07
N ALA A 593 -46.54 -17.44 8.58
CA ALA A 593 -47.71 -16.80 7.93
C ALA A 593 -47.51 -15.28 7.86
N ASN A 594 -48.03 -14.65 6.82
CA ASN A 594 -47.86 -13.23 6.49
C ASN A 594 -46.45 -12.77 6.09
N THR A 595 -45.45 -13.68 6.03
CA THR A 595 -44.17 -13.33 5.41
C THR A 595 -44.32 -13.15 3.90
N VAL A 596 -43.30 -12.56 3.27
CA VAL A 596 -43.32 -12.25 1.83
C VAL A 596 -42.83 -13.43 1.01
N TRP A 597 -43.47 -13.70 -0.13
CA TRP A 597 -43.02 -14.62 -1.12
C TRP A 597 -42.85 -13.96 -2.49
N LEU A 598 -41.94 -14.49 -3.31
CA LEU A 598 -41.71 -14.07 -4.70
C LEU A 598 -41.46 -15.31 -5.57
N PHE A 599 -42.20 -15.39 -6.68
CA PHE A 599 -42.00 -16.38 -7.74
C PHE A 599 -41.27 -15.77 -8.93
N GLN A 600 -40.26 -16.47 -9.44
CA GLN A 600 -39.45 -16.08 -10.58
C GLN A 600 -39.24 -17.25 -11.52
N ASN A 601 -38.98 -16.96 -12.79
CA ASN A 601 -38.53 -17.89 -13.79
C ASN A 601 -37.65 -17.16 -14.81
N ASP A 602 -37.12 -17.84 -15.84
CA ASP A 602 -36.23 -17.22 -16.83
C ASP A 602 -36.94 -16.10 -17.64
N ASP A 603 -38.29 -16.12 -17.74
CA ASP A 603 -39.06 -15.11 -18.48
C ASP A 603 -39.38 -13.86 -17.65
N VAL A 604 -39.49 -13.99 -16.33
CA VAL A 604 -39.86 -12.92 -15.41
C VAL A 604 -38.96 -12.97 -14.19
N GLN A 605 -38.01 -12.08 -14.17
CA GLN A 605 -37.06 -11.87 -13.04
C GLN A 605 -37.38 -10.59 -12.31
N SER A 606 -37.15 -10.60 -11.01
CA SER A 606 -37.14 -9.38 -10.20
C SER A 606 -35.96 -8.51 -10.56
N GLN A 607 -36.05 -7.24 -10.15
CA GLN A 607 -34.95 -6.29 -10.31
C GLN A 607 -34.16 -6.19 -9.03
N LEU A 608 -32.82 -6.18 -9.17
CA LEU A 608 -31.90 -6.01 -8.07
C LEU A 608 -31.53 -4.53 -7.92
N PHE A 609 -31.53 -4.05 -6.68
CA PHE A 609 -31.13 -2.70 -6.36
C PHE A 609 -30.18 -2.71 -5.16
N ARG A 610 -29.23 -1.78 -5.16
CA ARG A 610 -28.35 -1.51 -4.01
C ARG A 610 -28.90 -0.34 -3.22
N VAL A 611 -29.14 -0.53 -1.94
CA VAL A 611 -29.59 0.52 -1.04
C VAL A 611 -28.50 1.58 -0.89
N VAL A 612 -28.85 2.83 -1.18
CA VAL A 612 -27.97 4.00 -1.04
C VAL A 612 -28.25 4.72 0.28
N SER A 613 -29.51 4.91 0.61
CA SER A 613 -29.90 5.58 1.85
C SER A 613 -31.15 4.96 2.47
N VAL A 614 -31.18 4.98 3.78
CA VAL A 614 -32.33 4.61 4.61
C VAL A 614 -32.50 5.75 5.60
N SER A 615 -33.66 6.36 5.62
CA SER A 615 -34.02 7.45 6.54
C SER A 615 -35.35 7.19 7.21
N GLU A 616 -35.40 7.39 8.52
CA GLU A 616 -36.65 7.35 9.27
C GLU A 616 -37.45 8.61 9.05
N SER A 617 -38.74 8.46 8.86
CA SER A 617 -39.73 9.55 8.76
C SER A 617 -40.73 9.45 9.92
N ASP A 618 -41.60 10.41 10.04
CA ASP A 618 -42.63 10.46 11.09
C ASP A 618 -43.52 9.19 11.07
N GLY A 619 -43.77 8.63 12.24
CA GLY A 619 -44.70 7.51 12.41
C GLY A 619 -44.11 6.11 12.13
N ALA A 620 -42.83 5.91 12.34
CA ALA A 620 -42.14 4.63 12.15
C ALA A 620 -42.12 4.12 10.69
N VAL A 621 -42.15 5.05 9.75
CA VAL A 621 -42.00 4.81 8.31
C VAL A 621 -40.52 5.04 7.93
N TYR A 622 -39.98 4.14 7.13
CA TYR A 622 -38.60 4.21 6.62
C TYR A 622 -38.63 4.47 5.12
N ASN A 623 -37.96 5.54 4.69
CA ASN A 623 -37.77 5.87 3.29
C ASN A 623 -36.48 5.24 2.80
N ILE A 624 -36.56 4.41 1.77
CA ILE A 624 -35.46 3.71 1.16
C ILE A 624 -35.22 4.25 -0.24
N THR A 625 -33.99 4.63 -0.53
CA THR A 625 -33.52 4.95 -1.89
C THR A 625 -32.46 3.95 -2.30
N ALA A 626 -32.66 3.33 -3.45
CA ALA A 626 -31.74 2.32 -3.95
C ALA A 626 -31.44 2.52 -5.44
N LEU A 627 -30.23 2.14 -5.84
CA LEU A 627 -29.70 2.25 -7.21
C LEU A 627 -29.74 0.85 -7.86
N SER A 628 -30.08 0.78 -9.13
CA SER A 628 -30.04 -0.49 -9.88
C SER A 628 -28.70 -1.19 -9.71
N TYR A 629 -28.73 -2.52 -9.54
CA TYR A 629 -27.57 -3.36 -9.30
C TYR A 629 -27.50 -4.49 -10.32
N VAL A 630 -26.30 -4.72 -10.85
CA VAL A 630 -26.05 -5.78 -11.82
C VAL A 630 -25.00 -6.72 -11.24
N SER A 631 -25.37 -7.98 -11.05
CA SER A 631 -24.54 -8.98 -10.34
C SER A 631 -23.23 -9.32 -11.04
N ASN A 632 -23.18 -9.30 -12.38
CA ASN A 632 -21.99 -9.60 -13.18
C ASN A 632 -21.08 -8.38 -13.45
N LYS A 633 -21.23 -7.30 -12.68
CA LYS A 633 -20.45 -6.06 -12.83
C LYS A 633 -18.93 -6.32 -12.78
N TYR A 634 -18.47 -7.10 -11.81
CA TYR A 634 -17.05 -7.36 -11.65
C TYR A 634 -16.49 -8.22 -12.77
N ASP A 635 -17.25 -9.21 -13.25
CA ASP A 635 -16.85 -10.01 -14.41
C ASP A 635 -16.66 -9.14 -15.66
N ALA A 636 -17.52 -8.14 -15.84
CA ALA A 636 -17.42 -7.19 -16.96
C ALA A 636 -16.27 -6.17 -16.80
N ILE A 637 -15.89 -5.82 -15.56
CA ILE A 637 -14.84 -4.82 -15.28
C ILE A 637 -13.45 -5.48 -15.30
N GLU A 638 -13.34 -6.72 -14.83
CA GLU A 638 -12.08 -7.46 -14.65
C GLU A 638 -11.76 -8.36 -15.86
N VAL A 639 -12.22 -7.99 -17.05
CA VAL A 639 -11.92 -8.70 -18.29
C VAL A 639 -10.41 -8.65 -18.56
N ASN A 640 -9.85 -9.80 -18.93
CA ASN A 640 -8.45 -9.99 -19.30
C ASN A 640 -8.17 -9.30 -20.64
N GLU A 641 -7.91 -8.01 -20.61
CA GLU A 641 -7.41 -7.25 -21.78
C GLU A 641 -5.91 -7.07 -21.66
N THR A 642 -5.23 -7.27 -22.77
CA THR A 642 -3.79 -6.98 -22.83
C THR A 642 -3.56 -5.47 -22.79
N ILE A 643 -2.80 -5.00 -21.81
CA ILE A 643 -2.27 -3.66 -21.77
C ILE A 643 -0.97 -3.67 -22.59
N GLU A 644 -0.98 -3.02 -23.73
CA GLU A 644 0.23 -2.88 -24.54
C GLU A 644 1.28 -2.06 -23.78
N ASP A 645 2.49 -2.58 -23.72
CA ASP A 645 3.62 -1.80 -23.23
C ASP A 645 3.83 -0.62 -24.16
N ARG A 646 3.64 0.59 -23.65
CA ARG A 646 4.01 1.80 -24.40
C ARG A 646 5.49 1.72 -24.71
N SER A 647 5.85 1.75 -25.99
CA SER A 647 7.24 1.75 -26.42
C SER A 647 7.95 2.94 -25.78
N ILE A 648 8.79 2.64 -24.78
CA ILE A 648 9.78 3.59 -24.29
C ILE A 648 10.58 4.01 -25.52
N THR A 649 10.72 5.29 -25.76
CA THR A 649 11.45 5.82 -26.92
C THR A 649 12.78 5.08 -27.06
N ILE A 650 13.16 4.74 -28.31
CA ILE A 650 14.41 4.03 -28.67
C ILE A 650 15.66 4.67 -28.03
N LEU A 651 15.58 5.93 -27.61
CA LEU A 651 16.63 6.69 -26.92
C LEU A 651 16.98 6.14 -25.51
N ASN A 652 16.10 5.42 -24.85
CA ASN A 652 16.33 4.86 -23.51
C ASN A 652 16.56 3.33 -23.51
N ASN A 653 16.49 2.67 -24.65
CA ASN A 653 16.90 1.29 -24.73
C ASN A 653 18.43 1.22 -24.64
N PRO A 654 19.00 0.36 -23.76
CA PRO A 654 20.43 0.13 -23.76
C PRO A 654 20.81 -0.33 -25.17
N VAL A 655 21.64 0.47 -25.85
CA VAL A 655 22.18 0.09 -27.14
C VAL A 655 23.00 -1.16 -26.92
N ASN A 656 22.67 -2.24 -27.61
CA ASN A 656 23.49 -3.45 -27.56
C ASN A 656 24.95 -3.08 -27.91
N PRO A 657 25.91 -3.57 -27.12
CA PRO A 657 27.30 -3.28 -27.41
C PRO A 657 27.60 -3.72 -28.85
N PRO A 658 28.34 -2.90 -29.63
CA PRO A 658 28.65 -3.25 -30.99
C PRO A 658 29.37 -4.59 -31.04
N THR A 659 28.84 -5.51 -31.83
CA THR A 659 29.46 -6.80 -32.09
C THR A 659 30.46 -6.65 -33.23
N ASN A 660 31.63 -7.34 -33.14
CA ASN A 660 32.70 -7.32 -34.14
C ASN A 660 33.47 -5.98 -34.25
N LEU A 661 33.68 -5.27 -33.13
CA LEU A 661 34.63 -4.15 -33.11
C LEU A 661 36.02 -4.63 -33.54
N LYS A 662 36.49 -4.11 -34.66
CA LYS A 662 37.88 -4.29 -35.10
C LYS A 662 38.59 -2.97 -34.99
N ALA A 663 39.54 -2.84 -34.11
CA ALA A 663 40.48 -1.73 -34.09
C ALA A 663 41.66 -2.05 -35.04
N VAL A 664 41.93 -1.16 -35.95
CA VAL A 664 43.11 -1.28 -36.85
C VAL A 664 44.01 -0.08 -36.57
N GLU A 665 45.20 -0.39 -36.03
CA GLU A 665 46.24 0.62 -35.83
C GLU A 665 46.76 1.10 -37.19
N LYS A 666 46.64 2.39 -37.46
CA LYS A 666 47.25 3.04 -38.64
C LYS A 666 48.35 3.98 -38.18
N ILE A 667 49.54 3.74 -38.64
CA ILE A 667 50.63 4.72 -38.49
C ILE A 667 50.52 5.77 -39.53
N VAL A 668 50.26 7.02 -39.11
CA VAL A 668 50.16 8.19 -40.01
C VAL A 668 51.28 9.18 -39.67
N ALA A 669 51.85 9.80 -40.69
CA ALA A 669 52.86 10.85 -40.47
C ALA A 669 52.13 12.19 -40.27
N ILE A 670 52.24 12.79 -39.11
CA ILE A 670 51.78 14.15 -38.79
C ILE A 670 53.01 14.97 -38.39
N ASN A 671 53.25 16.05 -39.14
CA ASN A 671 54.42 16.94 -38.93
C ASN A 671 55.78 16.17 -38.91
N ASN A 672 55.98 15.29 -39.87
CA ASN A 672 57.18 14.42 -39.97
C ASN A 672 57.45 13.48 -38.76
N LYS A 673 56.45 13.22 -37.95
CA LYS A 673 56.49 12.24 -36.88
C LYS A 673 55.47 11.14 -37.15
N ALA A 674 55.89 9.89 -37.00
CA ALA A 674 54.99 8.75 -37.06
C ALA A 674 54.09 8.75 -35.80
N VAL A 675 52.77 8.84 -36.00
CA VAL A 675 51.74 8.83 -34.92
C VAL A 675 50.82 7.66 -35.17
N SER A 676 50.66 6.82 -34.18
CA SER A 676 49.64 5.77 -34.20
C SER A 676 48.26 6.35 -34.02
N LYS A 677 47.34 5.99 -34.93
CA LYS A 677 45.87 6.23 -34.81
C LYS A 677 45.16 4.88 -34.79
N ILE A 678 44.31 4.67 -33.82
CA ILE A 678 43.43 3.52 -33.74
C ILE A 678 42.05 3.89 -34.31
#